data_13a6d0279feab7ee75378e2c5ec7d3b2
#
_entry.id   13a6d0279feab7ee75378e2c5ec7d3b2
#
_cell.length_a   1.000
_cell.length_b   1.000
_cell.length_c   1.000
_cell.angle_alpha   90.00
_cell.angle_beta   90.00
_cell.angle_gamma   90.00
#
_symmetry.space_group_name_H-M   'P 1'
#
loop_
_entity.id
_entity.type
_entity.pdbx_description
1 polymer ?
#
loop_
_entity_poly.entity_id
_entity_poly.type
_entity_poly.pdbx_seq_one_letter_code
_entity_poly.pdbx_strand_id
1 'polypeptide(L)'
;MKIIKTLFLASAMALLASCGGPVKPESTDGHQLWFYSMDNDGMNLSSVKTTMAIAENEIDQYWNGQNVDFNVLQTKDENLGNEGYRLVFAKDGISVESNTETGILYGVYDLLRRQETGKVLKSGTVTEVPAYQYRVLNHWDNPDLTVERGYAGKSLWKWESLPETILPVYEEYARANASLGINSTVLNNVNADPIMLTPEYLQKVKVLADIFRPYGLKVFLSINFASPKRIGGLSTSDPLDKKVVKWWNDKAAEIYALIPDFGGFLVKANSEGQSGPQDYGRTHADGANMLADAVAPFGGIVMWRAFVYDAQAPDRAMQASLEFVPFDGKFKDNVIIQIKNGPIDFQPREPFSPLFGQLENTTVMAEMQITQEYLGHSNHLVYLHPMWKECLDSDTYQKGEGSTVRKITDGQLHKRPINAIAGVTNIGDSTNWCGHHFAQANWYAYGRMAWNPDLSSEEIADEWIRQTFTDDADFVAPIKALMLESRENTVHYEMPMGLHHTFAGAGHYGPGPWEGSIRPDWSPMYYHKAGPDGVGFDRTMKGSGNVGQYHEPLASMYGNPETCPENLILWFHHLPWDYKMKSGKTLWDTLCYTFQEGIDAAAGYIDTWAEVRDHVDEERWNEVNLKLVRQAKDALWWRDATMMYFQTFSNMPVPEDCSEPQYTFEELRNYRLRITNFETPDPEVLPEYDLSRH
;
A
#
# COMPACT_ATOMS: atom_id res chain seq x y z
N MET A 1 21.82 41.88 -64.33
CA MET A 1 20.40 42.18 -64.34
C MET A 1 19.68 40.83 -64.58
N LYS A 2 19.37 40.09 -63.53
CA LYS A 2 18.56 38.88 -63.60
C LYS A 2 17.68 38.88 -62.36
N ILE A 3 16.38 38.90 -62.58
CA ILE A 3 15.31 38.91 -61.62
C ILE A 3 15.08 37.46 -61.15
N ILE A 4 15.21 37.19 -59.85
CA ILE A 4 14.86 35.92 -59.24
C ILE A 4 13.44 36.03 -58.75
N LYS A 5 12.55 35.24 -59.33
CA LYS A 5 11.15 35.07 -58.88
C LYS A 5 11.15 34.09 -57.69
N THR A 6 10.68 34.53 -56.53
CA THR A 6 10.38 33.72 -55.39
C THR A 6 8.98 33.09 -55.58
N LEU A 7 8.91 31.78 -55.70
CA LEU A 7 7.64 31.03 -55.64
C LEU A 7 7.28 30.80 -54.17
N PHE A 8 6.13 31.32 -53.75
CA PHE A 8 5.43 30.89 -52.52
C PHE A 8 4.67 29.61 -52.83
N LEU A 9 5.09 28.49 -52.24
CA LEU A 9 4.27 27.29 -52.13
C LEU A 9 3.37 27.41 -50.89
N ALA A 10 2.09 27.66 -51.11
CA ALA A 10 1.08 27.53 -50.08
C ALA A 10 0.73 26.03 -49.95
N SER A 11 1.22 25.39 -48.88
CA SER A 11 0.74 24.06 -48.49
C SER A 11 -0.61 24.18 -47.83
N ALA A 12 -1.66 23.72 -48.51
CA ALA A 12 -2.97 23.50 -47.90
C ALA A 12 -2.85 22.33 -46.93
N MET A 13 -2.86 22.59 -45.64
CA MET A 13 -3.12 21.58 -44.64
C MET A 13 -4.60 21.21 -44.72
N ALA A 14 -4.87 20.02 -45.23
CA ALA A 14 -6.18 19.39 -45.09
C ALA A 14 -6.36 19.01 -43.62
N LEU A 15 -7.26 19.68 -42.91
CA LEU A 15 -7.77 19.22 -41.64
C LEU A 15 -8.55 17.91 -41.89
N LEU A 16 -7.89 16.79 -41.68
CA LEU A 16 -8.57 15.54 -41.35
C LEU A 16 -8.98 15.67 -39.88
N ALA A 17 -10.27 15.93 -39.66
CA ALA A 17 -10.88 15.75 -38.36
C ALA A 17 -10.88 14.25 -38.06
N SER A 18 -9.81 13.79 -37.43
CA SER A 18 -9.73 12.50 -36.79
C SER A 18 -10.59 12.60 -35.52
N CYS A 19 -11.58 11.75 -35.40
CA CYS A 19 -12.28 11.46 -34.15
C CYS A 19 -11.32 10.64 -33.26
N GLY A 20 -10.16 11.16 -32.94
CA GLY A 20 -9.27 10.65 -31.95
C GLY A 20 -9.54 11.35 -30.63
N GLY A 21 -9.56 10.64 -29.53
CA GLY A 21 -9.53 11.20 -28.19
C GLY A 21 -8.33 12.13 -27.99
N PRO A 22 -8.23 12.83 -26.85
CA PRO A 22 -7.15 13.76 -26.60
C PRO A 22 -5.83 13.06 -26.79
N VAL A 23 -4.95 13.66 -27.60
CA VAL A 23 -3.57 13.20 -27.72
C VAL A 23 -2.93 13.38 -26.34
N LYS A 24 -2.58 12.28 -25.68
CA LYS A 24 -1.79 12.38 -24.44
C LYS A 24 -0.53 13.17 -24.74
N PRO A 25 -0.19 14.18 -23.93
CA PRO A 25 1.10 14.86 -24.09
C PRO A 25 2.20 13.81 -24.03
N GLU A 26 3.18 13.87 -24.93
CA GLU A 26 4.38 13.05 -24.80
C GLU A 26 5.04 13.40 -23.47
N SER A 27 5.00 12.48 -22.51
CA SER A 27 5.69 12.62 -21.23
C SER A 27 7.18 12.45 -21.48
N THR A 28 7.95 13.48 -21.22
CA THR A 28 9.40 13.47 -21.45
C THR A 28 10.21 13.27 -20.17
N ASP A 29 9.59 13.30 -18.97
CA ASP A 29 10.32 13.35 -17.71
C ASP A 29 9.90 12.32 -16.65
N GLY A 30 8.97 11.42 -16.99
CA GLY A 30 8.48 10.39 -16.05
C GLY A 30 7.72 10.90 -14.83
N HIS A 31 7.52 12.22 -14.69
CA HIS A 31 6.78 12.83 -13.58
C HIS A 31 5.26 12.60 -13.66
N GLN A 32 4.76 12.19 -14.80
CA GLN A 32 3.33 11.96 -14.97
C GLN A 32 2.86 10.73 -14.22
N LEU A 33 1.74 10.89 -13.54
CA LEU A 33 0.97 9.80 -12.95
C LEU A 33 -0.05 9.29 -14.00
N TRP A 34 -1.20 8.81 -13.55
CA TRP A 34 -2.31 8.27 -14.38
C TRP A 34 -3.26 9.34 -14.92
N PHE A 35 -2.91 10.61 -14.89
CA PHE A 35 -3.69 11.71 -15.44
C PHE A 35 -2.76 12.73 -16.07
N TYR A 36 -3.30 13.63 -16.88
CA TYR A 36 -2.50 14.66 -17.50
C TYR A 36 -1.82 15.55 -16.46
N SER A 37 -0.52 15.80 -16.64
CA SER A 37 0.20 16.74 -15.78
C SER A 37 -0.39 18.14 -15.97
N MET A 38 -0.47 18.90 -14.89
CA MET A 38 -0.73 20.33 -15.00
C MET A 38 0.51 21.01 -15.57
N ASP A 39 0.34 21.80 -16.64
CA ASP A 39 1.41 22.68 -17.10
C ASP A 39 1.80 23.62 -15.97
N ASN A 40 3.01 23.46 -15.44
CA ASN A 40 3.52 24.24 -14.31
C ASN A 40 3.69 25.76 -14.62
N ASP A 41 3.60 26.17 -15.87
CA ASP A 41 3.80 27.56 -16.32
C ASP A 41 2.69 28.54 -15.88
N GLY A 42 1.62 28.07 -15.28
CA GLY A 42 0.46 28.89 -14.92
C GLY A 42 -0.03 28.82 -13.48
N MET A 43 0.58 28.01 -12.61
CA MET A 43 0.12 27.91 -11.22
C MET A 43 0.43 29.18 -10.42
N ASN A 44 -0.59 30.02 -10.28
CA ASN A 44 -0.55 31.11 -9.32
C ASN A 44 -0.90 30.54 -7.92
N LEU A 45 0.10 30.02 -7.21
CA LEU A 45 0.00 29.49 -5.84
C LEU A 45 -0.50 30.54 -4.82
N SER A 46 -0.64 31.79 -5.23
CA SER A 46 -1.13 32.88 -4.38
C SER A 46 -2.67 32.98 -4.30
N SER A 47 -3.42 32.25 -5.12
CA SER A 47 -4.88 32.23 -5.07
C SER A 47 -5.37 31.00 -4.28
N VAL A 48 -6.13 31.23 -3.23
CA VAL A 48 -6.86 30.15 -2.54
C VAL A 48 -7.87 29.56 -3.52
N LYS A 49 -7.58 28.36 -4.06
CA LYS A 49 -8.49 27.65 -4.94
C LYS A 49 -9.66 27.10 -4.10
N THR A 50 -10.87 27.22 -4.59
CA THR A 50 -12.03 26.50 -4.02
C THR A 50 -12.17 25.14 -4.70
N THR A 51 -12.82 24.19 -4.03
CA THR A 51 -13.08 22.86 -4.58
C THR A 51 -13.84 22.93 -5.90
N MET A 52 -14.83 23.83 -6.01
CA MET A 52 -15.56 24.04 -7.26
C MET A 52 -14.68 24.59 -8.37
N ALA A 53 -13.82 25.57 -8.07
CA ALA A 53 -12.91 26.12 -9.08
C ALA A 53 -11.90 25.05 -9.60
N ILE A 54 -11.49 24.11 -8.75
CA ILE A 54 -10.68 22.96 -9.17
C ILE A 54 -11.52 22.07 -10.11
N ALA A 55 -12.74 21.71 -9.74
CA ALA A 55 -13.62 20.87 -10.56
C ALA A 55 -13.90 21.49 -11.94
N GLU A 56 -14.18 22.80 -11.98
CA GLU A 56 -14.35 23.57 -13.22
C GLU A 56 -13.09 23.52 -14.09
N ASN A 57 -11.92 23.77 -13.50
CA ASN A 57 -10.66 23.75 -14.23
C ASN A 57 -10.31 22.37 -14.79
N GLU A 58 -10.56 21.28 -14.04
CA GLU A 58 -10.34 19.90 -14.52
C GLU A 58 -11.21 19.59 -15.75
N ILE A 59 -12.48 20.00 -15.74
CA ILE A 59 -13.36 19.84 -16.90
C ILE A 59 -12.91 20.71 -18.07
N ASP A 60 -12.62 21.98 -17.83
CA ASP A 60 -12.23 22.92 -18.90
C ASP A 60 -10.93 22.49 -19.60
N GLN A 61 -10.00 21.89 -18.88
CA GLN A 61 -8.70 21.48 -19.42
C GLN A 61 -8.70 20.08 -20.05
N TYR A 62 -9.43 19.12 -19.46
CA TYR A 62 -9.20 17.70 -19.77
C TYR A 62 -10.44 16.97 -20.30
N TRP A 63 -11.64 17.57 -20.21
CA TRP A 63 -12.86 16.95 -20.72
C TRP A 63 -13.12 17.35 -22.18
N ASN A 64 -13.31 16.35 -23.06
CA ASN A 64 -13.54 16.58 -24.50
C ASN A 64 -14.97 16.21 -24.96
N GLY A 65 -15.86 15.93 -24.01
CA GLY A 65 -17.21 15.48 -24.29
C GLY A 65 -18.23 16.61 -24.35
N GLN A 66 -19.47 16.24 -24.05
CA GLN A 66 -20.62 17.16 -23.97
C GLN A 66 -20.46 18.13 -22.79
N ASN A 67 -21.31 19.19 -22.78
CA ASN A 67 -21.36 20.13 -21.65
C ASN A 67 -21.56 19.41 -20.30
N VAL A 68 -20.85 19.83 -19.25
CA VAL A 68 -20.96 19.29 -17.90
C VAL A 68 -21.47 20.36 -16.96
N ASP A 69 -22.59 20.08 -16.29
CA ASP A 69 -23.20 20.94 -15.29
C ASP A 69 -22.95 20.37 -13.88
N PHE A 70 -22.65 21.22 -12.91
CA PHE A 70 -22.44 20.84 -11.50
C PHE A 70 -23.66 21.21 -10.67
N ASN A 71 -24.15 20.25 -9.88
CA ASN A 71 -25.34 20.42 -9.06
C ASN A 71 -25.07 19.98 -7.60
N VAL A 72 -24.72 20.94 -6.76
CA VAL A 72 -24.69 20.71 -5.30
C VAL A 72 -26.13 20.70 -4.80
N LEU A 73 -26.58 19.54 -4.29
CA LEU A 73 -27.98 19.31 -3.94
C LEU A 73 -28.44 20.21 -2.79
N GLN A 74 -29.50 20.97 -3.03
CA GLN A 74 -30.13 21.84 -2.02
C GLN A 74 -30.74 21.03 -0.87
N THR A 75 -31.34 19.89 -1.19
CA THR A 75 -31.82 18.90 -0.22
C THR A 75 -30.88 17.71 -0.26
N LYS A 76 -30.22 17.43 0.87
CA LYS A 76 -29.28 16.31 0.95
C LYS A 76 -29.96 14.97 0.63
N ASP A 77 -29.29 14.18 -0.19
CA ASP A 77 -29.62 12.78 -0.39
C ASP A 77 -28.75 11.94 0.57
N GLU A 78 -29.39 11.35 1.57
CA GLU A 78 -28.69 10.55 2.59
C GLU A 78 -27.93 9.35 1.99
N ASN A 79 -28.38 8.82 0.85
CA ASN A 79 -27.71 7.70 0.18
C ASN A 79 -26.34 8.08 -0.42
N LEU A 80 -26.09 9.36 -0.71
CA LEU A 80 -24.81 9.83 -1.22
C LEU A 80 -23.80 10.13 -0.10
N GLY A 81 -24.26 10.31 1.14
CA GLY A 81 -23.39 10.78 2.22
C GLY A 81 -22.76 12.14 1.89
N ASN A 82 -21.54 12.38 2.35
CA ASN A 82 -20.83 13.65 2.11
C ASN A 82 -19.91 13.63 0.87
N GLU A 83 -19.60 12.46 0.33
CA GLU A 83 -18.58 12.32 -0.73
C GLU A 83 -19.06 11.53 -1.95
N GLY A 84 -20.23 10.89 -1.85
CA GLY A 84 -20.84 10.20 -2.98
C GLY A 84 -21.39 11.18 -4.00
N TYR A 85 -21.53 10.73 -5.24
CA TYR A 85 -21.99 11.52 -6.38
C TYR A 85 -22.85 10.70 -7.35
N ARG A 86 -23.53 11.42 -8.24
CA ARG A 86 -24.18 10.87 -9.44
C ARG A 86 -23.64 11.54 -10.68
N LEU A 87 -23.38 10.73 -11.71
CA LEU A 87 -23.17 11.18 -13.07
C LEU A 87 -24.46 10.88 -13.85
N VAL A 88 -25.17 11.92 -14.26
CA VAL A 88 -26.42 11.80 -15.04
C VAL A 88 -26.11 12.14 -16.49
N PHE A 89 -26.10 11.12 -17.35
CA PHE A 89 -25.82 11.25 -18.76
C PHE A 89 -27.15 11.46 -19.52
N ALA A 90 -27.30 12.59 -20.20
CA ALA A 90 -28.44 12.94 -21.01
C ALA A 90 -28.02 13.31 -22.44
N LYS A 91 -29.02 13.47 -23.34
CA LYS A 91 -28.74 13.81 -24.72
C LYS A 91 -28.06 15.19 -24.87
N ASP A 92 -28.37 16.11 -23.99
CA ASP A 92 -28.00 17.53 -24.10
C ASP A 92 -26.84 17.92 -23.18
N GLY A 93 -26.30 16.97 -22.39
CA GLY A 93 -25.18 17.20 -21.46
C GLY A 93 -25.10 16.17 -20.36
N ILE A 94 -24.16 16.38 -19.46
CA ILE A 94 -23.89 15.54 -18.28
C ILE A 94 -24.09 16.41 -17.05
N SER A 95 -24.76 15.89 -16.02
CA SER A 95 -24.81 16.53 -14.70
C SER A 95 -24.02 15.72 -13.70
N VAL A 96 -23.14 16.39 -12.95
CA VAL A 96 -22.46 15.85 -11.76
C VAL A 96 -23.20 16.36 -10.54
N GLU A 97 -23.82 15.46 -9.80
CA GLU A 97 -24.67 15.79 -8.65
C GLU A 97 -24.07 15.23 -7.36
N SER A 98 -24.02 16.02 -6.28
CA SER A 98 -23.57 15.59 -4.96
C SER A 98 -24.13 16.46 -3.84
N ASN A 99 -24.04 15.99 -2.60
CA ASN A 99 -24.35 16.77 -1.40
C ASN A 99 -23.32 17.84 -1.06
N THR A 100 -22.10 17.74 -1.63
CA THR A 100 -20.96 18.62 -1.30
C THR A 100 -20.11 18.91 -2.54
N GLU A 101 -19.33 19.97 -2.49
CA GLU A 101 -18.36 20.29 -3.53
C GLU A 101 -17.29 19.20 -3.70
N THR A 102 -16.88 18.54 -2.61
CA THR A 102 -15.92 17.44 -2.65
C THR A 102 -16.47 16.25 -3.45
N GLY A 103 -17.75 15.90 -3.27
CA GLY A 103 -18.37 14.86 -4.06
C GLY A 103 -18.51 15.25 -5.54
N ILE A 104 -18.73 16.54 -5.86
CA ILE A 104 -18.66 17.03 -7.24
C ILE A 104 -17.26 16.78 -7.82
N LEU A 105 -16.21 17.16 -7.11
CA LEU A 105 -14.82 16.96 -7.56
C LEU A 105 -14.50 15.48 -7.82
N TYR A 106 -14.92 14.57 -6.92
CA TYR A 106 -14.73 13.13 -7.12
C TYR A 106 -15.54 12.61 -8.34
N GLY A 107 -16.75 13.14 -8.57
CA GLY A 107 -17.54 12.85 -9.76
C GLY A 107 -16.86 13.33 -11.05
N VAL A 108 -16.21 14.48 -11.02
CA VAL A 108 -15.41 15.00 -12.14
C VAL A 108 -14.25 14.04 -12.46
N TYR A 109 -13.48 13.61 -11.47
CA TYR A 109 -12.38 12.67 -11.70
C TYR A 109 -12.86 11.29 -12.19
N ASP A 110 -14.05 10.83 -11.75
CA ASP A 110 -14.65 9.61 -12.32
C ASP A 110 -15.06 9.82 -13.77
N LEU A 111 -15.61 10.98 -14.12
CA LEU A 111 -15.97 11.29 -15.50
C LEU A 111 -14.74 11.31 -16.42
N LEU A 112 -13.65 11.94 -15.98
CA LEU A 112 -12.37 11.95 -16.70
C LEU A 112 -11.80 10.54 -16.86
N ARG A 113 -11.77 9.73 -15.79
CA ARG A 113 -11.35 8.33 -15.86
C ARG A 113 -12.19 7.52 -16.85
N ARG A 114 -13.51 7.74 -16.89
CA ARG A 114 -14.39 7.09 -17.86
C ARG A 114 -14.09 7.51 -19.29
N GLN A 115 -13.70 8.77 -19.52
CA GLN A 115 -13.24 9.21 -20.82
C GLN A 115 -12.00 8.45 -21.27
N GLU A 116 -10.96 8.38 -20.41
CA GLU A 116 -9.70 7.71 -20.72
C GLU A 116 -9.84 6.19 -20.89
N THR A 117 -10.82 5.59 -20.23
CA THR A 117 -11.08 4.14 -20.31
C THR A 117 -12.18 3.75 -21.27
N GLY A 118 -12.73 4.71 -22.03
CA GLY A 118 -13.81 4.45 -23.00
C GLY A 118 -15.16 4.06 -22.35
N LYS A 119 -15.38 4.36 -21.07
CA LYS A 119 -16.56 3.95 -20.30
C LYS A 119 -17.62 5.07 -20.14
N VAL A 120 -17.57 6.12 -20.95
CA VAL A 120 -18.58 7.19 -20.94
C VAL A 120 -19.91 6.66 -21.50
N LEU A 121 -21.00 6.84 -20.73
CA LEU A 121 -22.32 6.39 -21.15
C LEU A 121 -22.97 7.38 -22.11
N LYS A 122 -23.79 6.87 -23.05
CA LYS A 122 -24.61 7.70 -23.94
C LYS A 122 -25.84 8.26 -23.23
N SER A 123 -26.36 7.55 -22.22
CA SER A 123 -27.49 7.96 -21.39
C SER A 123 -27.57 7.07 -20.15
N GLY A 124 -28.14 7.58 -19.08
CA GLY A 124 -28.33 6.83 -17.83
C GLY A 124 -27.73 7.54 -16.63
N THR A 125 -27.68 6.86 -15.51
CA THR A 125 -27.13 7.39 -14.24
C THR A 125 -26.15 6.39 -13.65
N VAL A 126 -25.00 6.90 -13.25
CA VAL A 126 -24.03 6.19 -12.42
C VAL A 126 -24.08 6.83 -11.04
N THR A 127 -24.18 6.02 -9.99
CA THR A 127 -24.13 6.47 -8.60
C THR A 127 -22.96 5.78 -7.91
N GLU A 128 -22.08 6.57 -7.32
CA GLU A 128 -20.90 6.09 -6.61
C GLU A 128 -20.90 6.64 -5.18
N VAL A 129 -20.61 5.77 -4.23
CA VAL A 129 -20.51 6.11 -2.80
C VAL A 129 -19.32 5.36 -2.22
N PRO A 130 -18.40 6.03 -1.52
CA PRO A 130 -17.25 5.36 -0.97
C PRO A 130 -17.63 4.36 0.11
N ALA A 131 -17.00 3.17 0.10
CA ALA A 131 -17.22 2.13 1.11
C ALA A 131 -16.66 2.53 2.47
N TYR A 132 -15.52 3.24 2.49
CA TYR A 132 -14.86 3.69 3.70
C TYR A 132 -14.97 5.20 3.88
N GLN A 133 -15.29 5.63 5.12
CA GLN A 133 -15.34 7.05 5.50
C GLN A 133 -13.95 7.70 5.46
N TYR A 134 -12.93 6.98 5.97
CA TYR A 134 -11.54 7.42 5.95
C TYR A 134 -10.71 6.47 5.08
N ARG A 135 -10.12 7.00 4.02
CA ARG A 135 -9.24 6.31 3.07
C ARG A 135 -7.87 6.93 3.19
N VAL A 136 -7.02 6.29 4.02
CA VAL A 136 -5.85 6.92 4.61
C VAL A 136 -4.57 6.46 3.93
N LEU A 137 -3.69 7.41 3.56
CA LEU A 137 -2.29 7.11 3.27
C LEU A 137 -1.43 7.35 4.52
N ASN A 138 -0.63 6.37 4.89
CA ASN A 138 0.34 6.48 5.98
C ASN A 138 1.74 6.68 5.39
N HIS A 139 2.27 7.90 5.45
CA HIS A 139 3.67 8.16 5.15
C HIS A 139 4.54 7.75 6.34
N TRP A 140 5.66 7.09 6.04
CA TRP A 140 6.69 6.81 7.03
C TRP A 140 7.88 7.75 6.85
N ASP A 141 7.56 9.00 6.63
CA ASP A 141 8.48 10.10 6.39
C ASP A 141 9.02 10.67 7.70
N ASN A 142 10.32 10.94 7.74
CA ASN A 142 11.00 11.51 8.90
C ASN A 142 11.30 13.00 8.69
N PRO A 143 11.50 13.77 9.79
CA PRO A 143 11.85 15.19 9.70
C PRO A 143 13.17 15.47 8.98
N ASP A 144 14.07 14.49 8.91
CA ASP A 144 15.36 14.54 8.21
C ASP A 144 15.27 14.16 6.72
N LEU A 145 14.06 14.03 6.18
CA LEU A 145 13.71 13.68 4.82
C LEU A 145 13.92 12.19 4.45
N THR A 146 14.40 11.36 5.36
CA THR A 146 14.41 9.90 5.12
C THR A 146 12.97 9.36 5.14
N VAL A 147 12.72 8.31 4.36
CA VAL A 147 11.43 7.60 4.34
C VAL A 147 11.68 6.14 4.70
N GLU A 148 11.15 5.70 5.84
CA GLU A 148 11.29 4.31 6.24
C GLU A 148 10.48 3.40 5.33
N ARG A 149 11.12 2.37 4.76
CA ARG A 149 10.51 1.43 3.79
C ARG A 149 9.89 2.12 2.55
N GLY A 150 10.31 3.36 2.26
CA GLY A 150 9.76 4.16 1.16
C GLY A 150 10.24 3.72 -0.21
N TYR A 151 11.56 3.58 -0.41
CA TYR A 151 12.22 3.13 -1.65
C TYR A 151 11.98 3.99 -2.89
N ALA A 152 11.46 5.21 -2.72
CA ALA A 152 11.13 6.16 -3.78
C ALA A 152 11.88 7.50 -3.65
N GLY A 153 13.08 7.45 -3.11
CA GLY A 153 13.87 8.64 -2.83
C GLY A 153 13.56 9.22 -1.45
N LYS A 154 13.67 10.55 -1.33
CA LYS A 154 13.42 11.27 -0.08
C LYS A 154 11.95 11.68 0.05
N SER A 155 11.58 12.11 1.25
CA SER A 155 10.26 12.66 1.54
C SER A 155 9.87 13.77 0.57
N LEU A 156 8.60 13.78 0.14
CA LEU A 156 8.02 14.91 -0.58
C LEU A 156 8.03 16.18 0.28
N TRP A 157 7.85 16.02 1.59
CA TRP A 157 7.71 17.14 2.53
C TRP A 157 9.08 17.74 2.83
N LYS A 158 9.44 18.83 2.17
CA LYS A 158 10.72 19.54 2.39
C LYS A 158 10.60 20.41 3.63
N TRP A 159 10.64 19.76 4.81
CA TRP A 159 10.41 20.39 6.12
C TRP A 159 11.32 21.58 6.39
N GLU A 160 12.55 21.55 5.87
CA GLU A 160 13.53 22.64 6.03
C GLU A 160 13.15 23.92 5.28
N SER A 161 12.38 23.84 4.19
CA SER A 161 11.96 24.97 3.37
C SER A 161 10.55 25.44 3.67
N LEU A 162 9.72 24.63 4.35
CA LEU A 162 8.40 25.01 4.81
C LEU A 162 8.48 25.87 6.09
N PRO A 163 7.61 26.88 6.26
CA PRO A 163 6.45 27.24 5.42
C PRO A 163 6.76 28.24 4.29
N GLU A 164 8.03 28.68 4.13
CA GLU A 164 8.42 29.79 3.25
C GLU A 164 8.37 29.41 1.77
N THR A 165 8.70 28.14 1.43
CA THR A 165 8.72 27.65 0.06
C THR A 165 7.67 26.56 -0.12
N ILE A 166 6.70 26.81 -0.99
CA ILE A 166 5.66 25.87 -1.37
C ILE A 166 6.01 25.31 -2.73
N LEU A 167 6.18 23.97 -2.80
CA LEU A 167 6.52 23.28 -4.04
C LEU A 167 5.23 22.83 -4.77
N PRO A 168 5.18 22.91 -6.12
CA PRO A 168 4.04 22.45 -6.91
C PRO A 168 3.64 21.00 -6.62
N VAL A 169 4.59 20.13 -6.34
CA VAL A 169 4.39 18.71 -6.04
C VAL A 169 3.40 18.47 -4.90
N TYR A 170 3.21 19.41 -3.97
CA TYR A 170 2.23 19.27 -2.90
C TYR A 170 0.79 19.33 -3.42
N GLU A 171 0.53 20.21 -4.38
CA GLU A 171 -0.77 20.29 -5.04
C GLU A 171 -1.00 19.09 -5.96
N GLU A 172 0.02 18.66 -6.72
CA GLU A 172 -0.03 17.46 -7.55
C GLU A 172 -0.33 16.20 -6.73
N TYR A 173 0.28 16.06 -5.55
CA TYR A 173 -0.04 15.00 -4.60
C TYR A 173 -1.51 15.03 -4.15
N ALA A 174 -2.03 16.20 -3.81
CA ALA A 174 -3.43 16.35 -3.40
C ALA A 174 -4.39 16.00 -4.54
N ARG A 175 -4.10 16.47 -5.76
CA ARG A 175 -4.83 16.17 -6.99
C ARG A 175 -4.84 14.67 -7.29
N ALA A 176 -3.68 14.00 -7.22
CA ALA A 176 -3.55 12.56 -7.41
C ALA A 176 -4.44 11.78 -6.44
N ASN A 177 -4.40 12.12 -5.16
CA ASN A 177 -5.24 11.46 -4.14
C ASN A 177 -6.73 11.72 -4.37
N ALA A 178 -7.12 12.95 -4.68
CA ALA A 178 -8.52 13.29 -4.97
C ALA A 178 -9.06 12.52 -6.19
N SER A 179 -8.23 12.32 -7.23
CA SER A 179 -8.61 11.57 -8.43
C SER A 179 -8.96 10.10 -8.14
N LEU A 180 -8.50 9.57 -7.02
CA LEU A 180 -8.77 8.21 -6.53
C LEU A 180 -9.80 8.19 -5.38
N GLY A 181 -10.21 9.36 -4.89
CA GLY A 181 -11.07 9.47 -3.73
C GLY A 181 -10.37 9.20 -2.40
N ILE A 182 -9.03 9.21 -2.34
CA ILE A 182 -8.28 9.19 -1.07
C ILE A 182 -8.49 10.53 -0.38
N ASN A 183 -8.93 10.51 0.89
CA ASN A 183 -9.37 11.71 1.61
C ASN A 183 -8.59 11.99 2.89
N SER A 184 -7.55 11.21 3.18
CA SER A 184 -6.80 11.33 4.43
C SER A 184 -5.32 10.97 4.23
N THR A 185 -4.42 11.73 4.86
CA THR A 185 -2.99 11.45 4.85
C THR A 185 -2.35 11.66 6.20
N VAL A 186 -1.55 10.72 6.67
CA VAL A 186 -0.66 10.87 7.83
C VAL A 186 0.70 11.28 7.30
N LEU A 187 1.20 12.45 7.70
CA LEU A 187 2.37 13.07 7.08
C LEU A 187 3.72 12.51 7.53
N ASN A 188 3.75 11.76 8.63
CA ASN A 188 5.01 11.36 9.24
C ASN A 188 5.00 9.92 9.76
N ASN A 189 6.22 9.41 9.94
CA ASN A 189 6.51 8.04 10.34
C ASN A 189 5.78 7.62 11.63
N VAL A 190 5.35 6.36 11.67
CA VAL A 190 4.79 5.73 12.89
C VAL A 190 5.81 5.63 14.02
N ASN A 191 7.12 5.61 13.71
CA ASN A 191 8.22 5.83 14.64
C ASN A 191 8.40 7.34 14.91
N ALA A 192 7.33 7.99 15.37
CA ALA A 192 7.15 9.42 15.35
C ALA A 192 8.20 10.20 16.18
N ASP A 193 8.79 11.23 15.57
CA ASP A 193 9.58 12.21 16.29
C ASP A 193 8.65 13.23 16.97
N PRO A 194 8.79 13.46 18.30
CA PRO A 194 7.98 14.45 19.01
C PRO A 194 8.07 15.88 18.44
N ILE A 195 9.11 16.22 17.69
CA ILE A 195 9.30 17.53 17.06
C ILE A 195 8.11 17.93 16.18
N MET A 196 7.42 16.95 15.58
CA MET A 196 6.23 17.18 14.76
C MET A 196 5.10 17.90 15.48
N LEU A 197 5.07 17.86 16.82
CA LEU A 197 4.08 18.53 17.67
C LEU A 197 4.57 19.88 18.22
N THR A 198 5.75 20.36 17.83
CA THR A 198 6.22 21.70 18.20
C THR A 198 5.47 22.78 17.43
N PRO A 199 5.33 24.01 17.99
CA PRO A 199 4.67 25.11 17.28
C PRO A 199 5.27 25.39 15.90
N GLU A 200 6.59 25.24 15.74
CA GLU A 200 7.28 25.43 14.47
C GLU A 200 6.79 24.42 13.41
N TYR A 201 6.82 23.13 13.72
CA TYR A 201 6.39 22.08 12.77
C TYR A 201 4.89 22.13 12.51
N LEU A 202 4.07 22.49 13.50
CA LEU A 202 2.63 22.65 13.29
C LEU A 202 2.29 23.76 12.28
N GLN A 203 3.10 24.82 12.16
CA GLN A 203 2.94 25.83 11.10
C GLN A 203 3.25 25.23 9.72
N LYS A 204 4.27 24.36 9.59
CA LYS A 204 4.61 23.65 8.36
C LYS A 204 3.49 22.68 7.95
N VAL A 205 2.97 21.93 8.91
CA VAL A 205 1.81 21.03 8.72
C VAL A 205 0.57 21.81 8.26
N LYS A 206 0.33 23.01 8.85
CA LYS A 206 -0.77 23.88 8.44
C LYS A 206 -0.72 24.26 6.96
N VAL A 207 0.46 24.57 6.44
CA VAL A 207 0.62 24.91 5.00
C VAL A 207 0.17 23.75 4.12
N LEU A 208 0.61 22.52 4.42
CA LEU A 208 0.19 21.34 3.68
C LEU A 208 -1.32 21.09 3.81
N ALA A 209 -1.88 21.24 5.03
CA ALA A 209 -3.31 21.08 5.27
C ALA A 209 -4.15 22.10 4.47
N ASP A 210 -3.68 23.34 4.35
CA ASP A 210 -4.37 24.38 3.58
C ASP A 210 -4.36 24.10 2.08
N ILE A 211 -3.27 23.51 1.55
CA ILE A 211 -3.16 23.07 0.14
C ILE A 211 -4.09 21.87 -0.13
N PHE A 212 -4.17 20.93 0.80
CA PHE A 212 -4.89 19.66 0.63
C PHE A 212 -6.40 19.79 0.81
N ARG A 213 -6.84 20.73 1.63
CA ARG A 213 -8.26 20.93 1.99
C ARG A 213 -9.20 21.10 0.78
N PRO A 214 -8.89 21.91 -0.24
CA PRO A 214 -9.74 22.06 -1.41
C PRO A 214 -9.92 20.77 -2.22
N TYR A 215 -8.98 19.83 -2.10
CA TYR A 215 -9.02 18.51 -2.70
C TYR A 215 -9.75 17.46 -1.85
N GLY A 216 -10.29 17.85 -0.70
CA GLY A 216 -10.98 16.95 0.23
C GLY A 216 -10.03 16.07 1.08
N LEU A 217 -8.72 16.32 1.03
CA LEU A 217 -7.71 15.53 1.72
C LEU A 217 -7.39 16.11 3.11
N LYS A 218 -7.69 15.35 4.16
CA LYS A 218 -7.42 15.71 5.56
C LYS A 218 -6.04 15.27 6.01
N VAL A 219 -5.42 16.09 6.86
CA VAL A 219 -4.13 15.79 7.46
C VAL A 219 -4.30 15.13 8.82
N PHE A 220 -3.52 14.09 9.06
CA PHE A 220 -3.30 13.43 10.34
C PHE A 220 -1.81 13.48 10.70
N LEU A 221 -1.48 13.27 11.96
CA LEU A 221 -0.11 13.10 12.42
C LEU A 221 0.04 11.81 13.20
N SER A 222 1.13 11.11 12.93
CA SER A 222 1.62 10.09 13.85
C SER A 222 2.29 10.75 15.05
N ILE A 223 2.00 10.26 16.25
CA ILE A 223 2.50 10.88 17.49
C ILE A 223 3.38 9.92 18.29
N ASN A 224 4.40 10.48 18.93
CA ASN A 224 5.16 9.76 19.92
C ASN A 224 4.42 9.83 21.28
N PHE A 225 4.09 8.68 21.84
CA PHE A 225 3.33 8.60 23.10
C PHE A 225 4.04 9.31 24.27
N ALA A 226 5.38 9.36 24.23
CA ALA A 226 6.19 10.05 25.22
C ALA A 226 6.32 11.58 24.99
N SER A 227 5.58 12.19 24.06
CA SER A 227 5.67 13.64 23.76
C SER A 227 5.48 14.53 25.01
N PRO A 228 4.56 14.26 25.96
CA PRO A 228 4.47 15.05 27.20
C PRO A 228 5.77 15.11 27.98
N LYS A 229 6.53 14.01 28.00
CA LYS A 229 7.84 13.93 28.65
C LYS A 229 8.96 14.52 27.77
N ARG A 230 8.91 14.29 26.46
CA ARG A 230 9.98 14.66 25.52
C ARG A 230 10.03 16.16 25.23
N ILE A 231 8.88 16.76 25.00
CA ILE A 231 8.74 18.18 24.61
C ILE A 231 7.82 18.97 25.54
N GLY A 232 7.00 18.30 26.37
CA GLY A 232 6.06 18.96 27.30
C GLY A 232 6.62 19.30 28.66
N GLY A 233 7.89 18.93 28.96
CA GLY A 233 8.54 19.21 30.24
C GLY A 233 7.96 18.42 31.43
N LEU A 234 7.14 17.40 31.20
CA LEU A 234 6.59 16.56 32.25
C LEU A 234 7.56 15.41 32.62
N SER A 235 7.45 14.91 33.85
CA SER A 235 8.28 13.80 34.34
C SER A 235 7.76 12.44 33.91
N THR A 236 6.53 12.36 33.42
CA THR A 236 5.85 11.11 33.02
C THR A 236 5.01 11.33 31.77
N SER A 237 4.65 10.23 31.10
CA SER A 237 3.61 10.18 30.06
C SER A 237 2.53 9.15 30.42
N ASP A 238 2.35 8.84 31.72
CA ASP A 238 1.27 7.97 32.21
C ASP A 238 -0.09 8.54 31.76
N PRO A 239 -0.89 7.78 30.95
CA PRO A 239 -2.16 8.27 30.42
C PRO A 239 -3.22 8.60 31.49
N LEU A 240 -3.04 8.16 32.73
CA LEU A 240 -3.95 8.47 33.84
C LEU A 240 -3.46 9.63 34.72
N ASP A 241 -2.25 10.17 34.45
CA ASP A 241 -1.77 11.37 35.12
C ASP A 241 -2.52 12.61 34.61
N LYS A 242 -3.11 13.38 35.52
CA LYS A 242 -3.93 14.57 35.18
C LYS A 242 -3.17 15.66 34.41
N LYS A 243 -1.85 15.77 34.62
CA LYS A 243 -1.01 16.73 33.89
C LYS A 243 -0.76 16.27 32.46
N VAL A 244 -0.60 14.97 32.27
CA VAL A 244 -0.46 14.35 30.95
C VAL A 244 -1.74 14.49 30.14
N VAL A 245 -2.89 14.17 30.75
CA VAL A 245 -4.22 14.37 30.15
C VAL A 245 -4.43 15.84 29.75
N LYS A 246 -4.11 16.77 30.68
CA LYS A 246 -4.22 18.20 30.37
C LYS A 246 -3.31 18.62 29.23
N TRP A 247 -2.07 18.11 29.17
CA TRP A 247 -1.12 18.43 28.11
C TRP A 247 -1.64 18.03 26.74
N TRP A 248 -2.22 16.81 26.63
CA TRP A 248 -2.80 16.35 25.37
C TRP A 248 -4.06 17.13 24.98
N ASN A 249 -4.90 17.50 25.93
CA ASN A 249 -6.07 18.37 25.67
C ASN A 249 -5.63 19.75 25.15
N ASP A 250 -4.63 20.36 25.79
CA ASP A 250 -4.09 21.66 25.37
C ASP A 250 -3.44 21.55 23.97
N LYS A 251 -2.69 20.48 23.71
CA LYS A 251 -2.05 20.24 22.43
C LYS A 251 -3.07 20.00 21.30
N ALA A 252 -4.11 19.22 21.54
CA ALA A 252 -5.21 19.04 20.59
C ALA A 252 -5.89 20.38 20.28
N ALA A 253 -6.21 21.19 21.31
CA ALA A 253 -6.78 22.52 21.10
C ALA A 253 -5.87 23.45 20.28
N GLU A 254 -4.55 23.42 20.51
CA GLU A 254 -3.55 24.16 19.71
C GLU A 254 -3.59 23.74 18.24
N ILE A 255 -3.59 22.41 17.97
CA ILE A 255 -3.60 21.87 16.59
C ILE A 255 -4.89 22.28 15.87
N TYR A 256 -6.07 22.08 16.48
CA TYR A 256 -7.35 22.39 15.84
C TYR A 256 -7.58 23.91 15.70
N ALA A 257 -6.96 24.74 16.52
CA ALA A 257 -6.95 26.20 16.32
C ALA A 257 -6.18 26.60 15.05
N LEU A 258 -5.14 25.84 14.67
CA LEU A 258 -4.36 26.06 13.46
C LEU A 258 -4.97 25.38 12.22
N ILE A 259 -5.47 24.16 12.40
CA ILE A 259 -5.98 23.26 11.34
C ILE A 259 -7.36 22.76 11.77
N PRO A 260 -8.44 23.53 11.50
CA PRO A 260 -9.78 23.22 12.04
C PRO A 260 -10.35 21.87 11.58
N ASP A 261 -9.89 21.36 10.45
CA ASP A 261 -10.30 20.09 9.85
C ASP A 261 -9.28 18.96 10.06
N PHE A 262 -8.33 19.14 11.00
CA PHE A 262 -7.34 18.11 11.34
C PHE A 262 -8.04 16.78 11.69
N GLY A 263 -7.57 15.67 11.10
CA GLY A 263 -8.27 14.40 11.21
C GLY A 263 -8.07 13.68 12.53
N GLY A 264 -6.91 13.81 13.16
CA GLY A 264 -6.57 13.13 14.40
C GLY A 264 -5.18 12.50 14.41
N PHE A 265 -5.00 11.48 15.24
CA PHE A 265 -3.70 10.88 15.49
C PHE A 265 -3.60 9.43 15.03
N LEU A 266 -2.42 9.06 14.54
CA LEU A 266 -1.97 7.68 14.38
C LEU A 266 -0.95 7.36 15.49
N VAL A 267 -1.04 6.16 16.08
CA VAL A 267 -0.19 5.78 17.22
C VAL A 267 0.38 4.37 17.04
N LYS A 268 1.70 4.25 17.12
CA LYS A 268 2.43 3.01 17.38
C LYS A 268 2.94 3.07 18.83
N ALA A 269 2.50 2.16 19.68
CA ALA A 269 2.83 2.15 21.10
C ALA A 269 3.35 0.78 21.56
N ASN A 270 4.33 0.80 22.46
CA ASN A 270 4.94 -0.38 23.06
C ASN A 270 5.45 -1.43 22.04
N SER A 271 5.98 -0.97 20.94
CA SER A 271 6.55 -1.81 19.89
C SER A 271 7.84 -1.20 19.38
N GLU A 272 8.85 -2.03 19.11
CA GLU A 272 10.15 -1.63 18.54
C GLU A 272 10.80 -0.41 19.20
N GLY A 273 10.74 -0.35 20.53
CA GLY A 273 11.32 0.74 21.32
C GLY A 273 10.48 2.01 21.40
N GLN A 274 9.30 2.06 20.74
CA GLN A 274 8.37 3.17 20.91
C GLN A 274 7.69 3.09 22.29
N SER A 275 7.64 4.22 22.97
CA SER A 275 6.95 4.33 24.28
C SER A 275 5.45 4.13 24.13
N GLY A 276 4.84 3.57 25.17
CA GLY A 276 3.41 3.38 25.21
C GLY A 276 2.86 3.30 26.63
N PRO A 277 1.56 3.03 26.80
CA PRO A 277 0.91 2.97 28.11
C PRO A 277 1.46 1.85 28.99
N GLN A 278 1.95 0.75 28.43
CA GLN A 278 2.49 -0.37 29.20
C GLN A 278 3.76 -0.02 29.97
N ASP A 279 4.52 1.01 29.53
CA ASP A 279 5.68 1.55 30.27
C ASP A 279 5.30 2.07 31.67
N TYR A 280 4.01 2.34 31.88
CA TYR A 280 3.41 2.87 33.10
C TYR A 280 2.47 1.87 33.77
N GLY A 281 2.45 0.61 33.36
CA GLY A 281 1.53 -0.41 33.86
C GLY A 281 0.07 -0.14 33.47
N ARG A 282 -0.15 0.54 32.33
CA ARG A 282 -1.47 0.84 31.78
C ARG A 282 -1.74 -0.01 30.54
N THR A 283 -2.99 -0.06 30.13
CA THR A 283 -3.45 -0.82 28.97
C THR A 283 -3.41 0.02 27.69
N HIS A 284 -3.43 -0.64 26.52
CA HIS A 284 -3.63 0.05 25.25
C HIS A 284 -4.90 0.88 25.22
N ALA A 285 -5.99 0.40 25.85
CA ALA A 285 -7.24 1.14 25.97
C ALA A 285 -7.10 2.42 26.79
N ASP A 286 -6.33 2.40 27.91
CA ASP A 286 -6.08 3.61 28.69
C ASP A 286 -5.36 4.68 27.85
N GLY A 287 -4.34 4.27 27.09
CA GLY A 287 -3.58 5.18 26.24
C GLY A 287 -4.40 5.74 25.08
N ALA A 288 -5.08 4.86 24.34
CA ALA A 288 -5.90 5.25 23.20
C ALA A 288 -7.06 6.16 23.60
N ASN A 289 -7.75 5.82 24.70
CA ASN A 289 -8.90 6.58 25.19
C ASN A 289 -8.51 7.98 25.70
N MET A 290 -7.34 8.12 26.32
CA MET A 290 -6.82 9.44 26.70
C MET A 290 -6.67 10.37 25.47
N LEU A 291 -6.07 9.87 24.40
CA LEU A 291 -5.91 10.64 23.16
C LEU A 291 -7.26 10.88 22.46
N ALA A 292 -8.14 9.88 22.48
CA ALA A 292 -9.48 9.99 21.93
C ALA A 292 -10.30 11.07 22.60
N ASP A 293 -10.21 11.19 23.93
CA ASP A 293 -10.84 12.29 24.69
C ASP A 293 -10.30 13.66 24.29
N ALA A 294 -9.00 13.77 24.06
CA ALA A 294 -8.38 15.03 23.67
C ALA A 294 -8.86 15.55 22.30
N VAL A 295 -9.11 14.66 21.33
CA VAL A 295 -9.54 15.04 19.97
C VAL A 295 -11.07 15.02 19.78
N ALA A 296 -11.83 14.34 20.64
CA ALA A 296 -13.28 14.20 20.52
C ALA A 296 -14.05 15.52 20.44
N PRO A 297 -13.70 16.60 21.20
CA PRO A 297 -14.39 17.90 21.11
C PRO A 297 -14.35 18.53 19.71
N PHE A 298 -13.42 18.09 18.86
CA PHE A 298 -13.18 18.62 17.53
C PHE A 298 -13.60 17.65 16.42
N GLY A 299 -14.16 16.48 16.77
CA GLY A 299 -14.53 15.43 15.82
C GLY A 299 -13.36 14.59 15.29
N GLY A 300 -12.20 14.64 15.94
CA GLY A 300 -11.03 13.87 15.58
C GLY A 300 -11.11 12.40 16.01
N ILE A 301 -10.31 11.58 15.34
CA ILE A 301 -10.20 10.14 15.61
C ILE A 301 -8.79 9.74 16.02
N VAL A 302 -8.65 8.57 16.62
CA VAL A 302 -7.37 7.95 16.96
C VAL A 302 -7.27 6.59 16.24
N MET A 303 -6.32 6.46 15.35
CA MET A 303 -5.91 5.20 14.73
C MET A 303 -4.82 4.58 15.59
N TRP A 304 -5.12 3.46 16.26
CA TRP A 304 -4.20 2.79 17.17
C TRP A 304 -3.74 1.47 16.56
N ARG A 305 -2.44 1.38 16.25
CA ARG A 305 -1.91 0.20 15.58
C ARG A 305 -1.81 -1.00 16.52
N ALA A 306 -2.39 -2.12 16.08
CA ALA A 306 -2.24 -3.42 16.73
C ALA A 306 -0.95 -4.13 16.22
N PHE A 307 0.17 -3.41 16.24
CA PHE A 307 1.46 -3.93 15.86
C PHE A 307 2.36 -3.98 17.06
N VAL A 308 2.61 -5.18 17.55
CA VAL A 308 3.36 -5.42 18.76
C VAL A 308 4.52 -6.36 18.50
N TYR A 309 5.73 -5.87 18.74
CA TYR A 309 6.94 -6.66 18.80
C TYR A 309 7.39 -6.83 20.26
N ASP A 310 6.84 -7.84 20.92
CA ASP A 310 7.34 -8.32 22.21
C ASP A 310 7.51 -9.84 22.14
N ALA A 311 8.70 -10.34 22.41
CA ALA A 311 9.10 -11.74 22.26
C ALA A 311 8.49 -12.69 23.33
N GLN A 312 7.44 -12.30 24.03
CA GLN A 312 6.86 -13.09 25.12
C GLN A 312 5.87 -14.16 24.65
N ALA A 313 5.28 -14.01 23.46
CA ALA A 313 4.41 -15.00 22.91
C ALA A 313 5.19 -16.24 22.40
N PRO A 314 4.65 -17.45 22.55
CA PRO A 314 5.27 -18.67 22.00
C PRO A 314 5.42 -18.63 20.47
N ASP A 315 4.54 -17.90 19.81
CA ASP A 315 4.51 -17.64 18.39
C ASP A 315 4.19 -16.15 18.16
N ARG A 316 5.02 -15.48 17.40
CA ARG A 316 4.88 -14.08 17.03
C ARG A 316 3.52 -13.79 16.37
N ALA A 317 2.99 -14.74 15.60
CA ALA A 317 1.69 -14.62 14.93
C ALA A 317 0.50 -14.51 15.91
N MET A 318 0.67 -14.91 17.15
CA MET A 318 -0.39 -14.87 18.17
C MET A 318 -0.47 -13.56 18.94
N GLN A 319 0.58 -12.74 18.89
CA GLN A 319 0.81 -11.70 19.88
C GLN A 319 -0.22 -10.59 19.83
N ALA A 320 -0.59 -10.10 18.64
CA ALA A 320 -1.59 -9.03 18.52
C ALA A 320 -2.94 -9.46 19.14
N SER A 321 -3.36 -10.70 18.93
CA SER A 321 -4.56 -11.25 19.55
C SER A 321 -4.46 -11.30 21.09
N LEU A 322 -3.33 -11.79 21.62
CA LEU A 322 -3.11 -11.87 23.08
C LEU A 322 -3.15 -10.49 23.75
N GLU A 323 -2.72 -9.46 23.07
CA GLU A 323 -2.69 -8.11 23.63
C GLU A 323 -3.98 -7.32 23.44
N PHE A 324 -4.71 -7.50 22.34
CA PHE A 324 -5.85 -6.66 22.03
C PHE A 324 -7.21 -7.28 22.36
N VAL A 325 -7.37 -8.60 22.23
CA VAL A 325 -8.66 -9.28 22.51
C VAL A 325 -9.16 -9.07 23.95
N PRO A 326 -8.30 -9.05 25.01
CA PRO A 326 -8.76 -8.77 26.38
C PRO A 326 -9.40 -7.38 26.57
N PHE A 327 -9.18 -6.45 25.61
CA PHE A 327 -9.70 -5.10 25.66
C PHE A 327 -10.81 -4.83 24.65
N ASP A 328 -11.36 -5.88 24.03
CA ASP A 328 -12.49 -5.70 23.11
C ASP A 328 -13.67 -5.00 23.81
N GLY A 329 -14.21 -3.96 23.17
CA GLY A 329 -15.26 -3.08 23.73
C GLY A 329 -14.80 -2.12 24.84
N LYS A 330 -13.48 -1.98 25.07
CA LYS A 330 -12.94 -1.00 26.03
C LYS A 330 -12.45 0.29 25.37
N PHE A 331 -12.33 0.29 24.06
CA PHE A 331 -11.94 1.47 23.29
C PHE A 331 -13.16 2.37 23.02
N LYS A 332 -12.94 3.66 22.96
CA LYS A 332 -13.99 4.67 22.67
C LYS A 332 -14.41 4.62 21.19
N ASP A 333 -15.58 5.16 20.90
CA ASP A 333 -16.18 5.14 19.57
C ASP A 333 -15.36 5.86 18.49
N ASN A 334 -14.50 6.81 18.88
CA ASN A 334 -13.58 7.52 18.00
C ASN A 334 -12.15 6.93 17.98
N VAL A 335 -11.95 5.71 18.51
CA VAL A 335 -10.74 4.90 18.37
C VAL A 335 -10.98 3.84 17.33
N ILE A 336 -10.04 3.68 16.41
CA ILE A 336 -10.01 2.56 15.44
C ILE A 336 -8.73 1.77 15.65
N ILE A 337 -8.85 0.47 15.83
CA ILE A 337 -7.68 -0.43 15.90
C ILE A 337 -7.23 -0.74 14.48
N GLN A 338 -6.01 -0.31 14.13
CA GLN A 338 -5.40 -0.48 12.82
C GLN A 338 -4.61 -1.80 12.79
N ILE A 339 -5.05 -2.74 11.96
CA ILE A 339 -4.58 -4.12 11.92
C ILE A 339 -3.96 -4.39 10.56
N LYS A 340 -2.71 -4.89 10.52
CA LYS A 340 -2.06 -5.33 9.28
C LYS A 340 -2.85 -6.47 8.62
N ASN A 341 -2.74 -6.57 7.30
CA ASN A 341 -3.43 -7.62 6.53
C ASN A 341 -3.11 -9.04 7.04
N GLY A 342 -1.86 -9.32 7.40
CA GLY A 342 -1.43 -10.58 8.01
C GLY A 342 -1.09 -10.46 9.50
N PRO A 343 -0.90 -11.57 10.22
CA PRO A 343 -0.68 -11.56 11.66
C PRO A 343 0.75 -11.17 12.08
N ILE A 344 1.70 -11.08 11.14
CA ILE A 344 3.09 -10.76 11.46
C ILE A 344 3.49 -9.38 10.91
N ASP A 345 3.80 -9.26 9.61
CA ASP A 345 4.40 -8.02 9.13
C ASP A 345 4.40 -7.87 7.60
N PHE A 346 3.26 -7.75 6.95
CA PHE A 346 3.16 -7.53 5.50
C PHE A 346 3.96 -8.53 4.64
N GLN A 347 4.11 -9.75 5.11
CA GLN A 347 4.88 -10.77 4.40
C GLN A 347 4.24 -11.09 3.03
N PRO A 348 5.01 -11.52 2.03
CA PRO A 348 4.48 -11.85 0.69
C PRO A 348 3.32 -12.83 0.70
N ARG A 349 3.35 -13.79 1.62
CA ARG A 349 2.28 -14.77 1.81
C ARG A 349 2.01 -14.99 3.31
N GLU A 350 0.93 -14.42 3.81
CA GLU A 350 0.38 -14.66 5.15
C GLU A 350 -1.11 -14.98 5.03
N PRO A 351 -1.71 -15.73 5.95
CA PRO A 351 -3.15 -15.71 6.10
C PRO A 351 -3.60 -14.33 6.57
N PHE A 352 -4.88 -14.00 6.43
CA PHE A 352 -5.39 -12.76 7.03
C PHE A 352 -5.20 -12.78 8.57
N SER A 353 -5.04 -11.61 9.20
CA SER A 353 -4.88 -11.52 10.65
C SER A 353 -6.14 -12.02 11.37
N PRO A 354 -6.05 -12.99 12.28
CA PRO A 354 -7.21 -13.50 13.02
C PRO A 354 -7.87 -12.42 13.89
N LEU A 355 -7.13 -11.36 14.22
CA LEU A 355 -7.64 -10.26 15.04
C LEU A 355 -8.87 -9.57 14.42
N PHE A 356 -9.00 -9.55 13.08
CA PHE A 356 -10.22 -9.07 12.41
C PHE A 356 -11.48 -9.82 12.86
N GLY A 357 -11.37 -11.14 13.01
CA GLY A 357 -12.47 -11.99 13.45
C GLY A 357 -12.70 -11.99 14.96
N GLN A 358 -11.77 -11.50 15.77
CA GLN A 358 -11.80 -11.58 17.22
C GLN A 358 -12.32 -10.33 17.93
N LEU A 359 -12.25 -9.15 17.29
CA LEU A 359 -12.72 -7.91 17.88
C LEU A 359 -14.15 -7.62 17.44
N GLU A 360 -15.12 -8.04 18.28
CA GLU A 360 -16.55 -7.88 17.98
C GLU A 360 -17.14 -6.54 18.40
N ASN A 361 -16.56 -5.90 19.43
CA ASN A 361 -17.11 -4.71 20.06
C ASN A 361 -16.26 -3.45 19.86
N THR A 362 -15.15 -3.58 19.14
CA THR A 362 -14.20 -2.51 18.86
C THR A 362 -14.18 -2.22 17.36
N THR A 363 -14.10 -0.95 16.98
CA THR A 363 -13.94 -0.56 15.58
C THR A 363 -12.54 -0.94 15.10
N VAL A 364 -12.45 -1.60 13.95
CA VAL A 364 -11.20 -2.03 13.34
C VAL A 364 -11.08 -1.53 11.91
N MET A 365 -9.86 -1.34 11.45
CA MET A 365 -9.51 -1.02 10.06
C MET A 365 -8.36 -1.90 9.57
N ALA A 366 -8.33 -2.16 8.27
CA ALA A 366 -7.21 -2.84 7.66
C ALA A 366 -6.08 -1.85 7.34
N GLU A 367 -4.84 -2.27 7.63
CA GLU A 367 -3.61 -1.61 7.19
C GLU A 367 -2.96 -2.45 6.10
N MET A 368 -2.95 -1.91 4.88
CA MET A 368 -2.26 -2.50 3.74
C MET A 368 -0.87 -1.88 3.61
N GLN A 369 0.06 -2.56 2.96
CA GLN A 369 1.34 -1.96 2.62
C GLN A 369 1.43 -1.74 1.12
N ILE A 370 1.50 -0.48 0.68
CA ILE A 370 1.66 -0.11 -0.72
C ILE A 370 3.14 -0.18 -1.10
N THR A 371 4.02 0.11 -0.14
CA THR A 371 5.45 -0.12 -0.28
C THR A 371 5.77 -1.63 -0.29
N GLN A 372 6.80 -2.01 -1.03
CA GLN A 372 7.17 -3.41 -1.28
C GLN A 372 8.32 -3.85 -0.37
N GLU A 373 8.17 -3.74 0.96
CA GLU A 373 9.22 -4.01 1.94
C GLU A 373 9.84 -5.41 1.80
N TYR A 374 8.99 -6.41 1.53
CA TYR A 374 9.37 -7.81 1.39
C TYR A 374 9.20 -8.33 -0.06
N LEU A 375 9.04 -7.44 -1.03
CA LEU A 375 8.69 -7.79 -2.41
C LEU A 375 9.62 -7.07 -3.40
N GLY A 376 10.93 -7.10 -3.11
CA GLY A 376 11.96 -6.57 -4.00
C GLY A 376 12.07 -5.04 -4.03
N HIS A 377 11.51 -4.34 -3.05
CA HIS A 377 11.53 -2.88 -2.94
C HIS A 377 11.06 -2.20 -4.23
N SER A 378 11.77 -1.18 -4.72
CA SER A 378 11.47 -0.55 -6.01
C SER A 378 12.21 -1.19 -7.20
N ASN A 379 12.88 -2.34 -7.01
CA ASN A 379 13.54 -3.06 -8.09
C ASN A 379 12.62 -4.08 -8.80
N HIS A 380 11.60 -4.60 -8.09
CA HIS A 380 10.71 -5.60 -8.66
C HIS A 380 9.37 -5.01 -9.07
N LEU A 381 8.82 -5.50 -10.18
CA LEU A 381 7.44 -5.28 -10.58
C LEU A 381 6.54 -6.25 -9.81
N VAL A 382 5.74 -5.72 -8.89
CA VAL A 382 4.76 -6.48 -8.12
C VAL A 382 3.46 -5.70 -8.01
N TYR A 383 2.38 -6.22 -8.57
CA TYR A 383 1.04 -5.64 -8.43
C TYR A 383 0.35 -6.22 -7.20
N LEU A 384 0.12 -5.37 -6.19
CA LEU A 384 -0.25 -5.80 -4.84
C LEU A 384 -1.76 -5.98 -4.62
N HIS A 385 -2.61 -5.44 -5.50
CA HIS A 385 -4.06 -5.48 -5.31
C HIS A 385 -4.61 -6.91 -5.13
N PRO A 386 -4.14 -7.94 -5.86
CA PRO A 386 -4.59 -9.32 -5.63
C PRO A 386 -4.40 -9.79 -4.17
N MET A 387 -3.28 -9.42 -3.53
CA MET A 387 -3.00 -9.76 -2.14
C MET A 387 -3.95 -9.04 -1.17
N TRP A 388 -4.24 -7.76 -1.42
CA TRP A 388 -5.14 -6.99 -0.56
C TRP A 388 -6.58 -7.45 -0.69
N LYS A 389 -7.00 -7.78 -1.91
CA LYS A 389 -8.33 -8.33 -2.19
C LYS A 389 -8.50 -9.69 -1.55
N GLU A 390 -7.51 -10.58 -1.63
CA GLU A 390 -7.49 -11.86 -0.93
C GLU A 390 -7.75 -11.68 0.59
N CYS A 391 -7.11 -10.70 1.23
CA CYS A 391 -7.34 -10.40 2.63
C CYS A 391 -8.75 -9.87 2.89
N LEU A 392 -9.21 -8.87 2.12
CA LEU A 392 -10.52 -8.24 2.34
C LEU A 392 -11.69 -9.20 2.08
N ASP A 393 -11.56 -10.10 1.13
CA ASP A 393 -12.58 -11.10 0.77
C ASP A 393 -12.55 -12.32 1.69
N SER A 394 -11.48 -12.50 2.48
CA SER A 394 -11.38 -13.64 3.43
C SER A 394 -12.51 -13.60 4.44
N ASP A 395 -13.22 -14.73 4.57
CA ASP A 395 -14.30 -14.88 5.56
C ASP A 395 -13.72 -15.18 6.94
N THR A 396 -14.02 -14.36 7.90
CA THR A 396 -13.59 -14.56 9.29
C THR A 396 -14.50 -15.53 10.05
N TYR A 397 -15.70 -15.79 9.54
CA TYR A 397 -16.77 -16.53 10.20
C TYR A 397 -17.21 -15.98 11.56
N GLN A 398 -16.86 -14.74 11.89
CA GLN A 398 -17.18 -14.11 13.18
C GLN A 398 -18.67 -14.17 13.54
N LYS A 399 -19.55 -13.97 12.57
CA LYS A 399 -21.02 -14.10 12.69
C LYS A 399 -21.57 -15.21 11.78
N GLY A 400 -20.77 -16.19 11.43
CA GLY A 400 -21.07 -17.21 10.45
C GLY A 400 -20.58 -16.83 9.05
N GLU A 401 -20.92 -17.65 8.06
CA GLU A 401 -20.53 -17.49 6.67
C GLU A 401 -20.89 -16.09 6.11
N GLY A 402 -19.96 -15.49 5.39
CA GLY A 402 -20.09 -14.16 4.78
C GLY A 402 -19.66 -13.01 5.68
N SER A 403 -18.99 -13.29 6.82
CA SER A 403 -18.40 -12.29 7.71
C SER A 403 -16.99 -11.90 7.25
N THR A 404 -16.87 -11.36 6.03
CA THR A 404 -15.56 -11.04 5.45
C THR A 404 -14.85 -9.91 6.19
N VAL A 405 -13.52 -9.89 6.10
CA VAL A 405 -12.67 -8.79 6.64
C VAL A 405 -13.19 -7.44 6.14
N ARG A 406 -13.53 -7.35 4.85
CA ARG A 406 -14.14 -6.14 4.27
C ARG A 406 -15.39 -5.70 5.03
N LYS A 407 -16.40 -6.60 5.21
CA LYS A 407 -17.66 -6.24 5.87
C LYS A 407 -17.49 -5.85 7.34
N ILE A 408 -16.41 -6.30 7.97
CA ILE A 408 -16.05 -5.88 9.33
C ILE A 408 -15.49 -4.46 9.29
N THR A 409 -14.55 -4.19 8.37
CA THR A 409 -13.80 -2.93 8.33
C THR A 409 -14.57 -1.77 7.69
N ASP A 410 -15.48 -2.05 6.73
CA ASP A 410 -16.35 -1.04 6.12
C ASP A 410 -17.63 -0.73 6.93
N GLY A 411 -17.82 -1.43 8.06
CA GLY A 411 -18.93 -1.22 8.98
C GLY A 411 -20.23 -1.92 8.61
N GLN A 412 -20.27 -2.71 7.53
CA GLN A 412 -21.50 -3.44 7.14
C GLN A 412 -21.93 -4.48 8.19
N LEU A 413 -20.95 -5.20 8.76
CA LEU A 413 -21.25 -6.27 9.71
C LEU A 413 -21.70 -5.72 11.08
N HIS A 414 -21.07 -4.66 11.58
CA HIS A 414 -21.25 -4.17 12.95
C HIS A 414 -21.87 -2.77 13.08
N LYS A 415 -22.13 -2.06 11.95
CA LYS A 415 -22.68 -0.68 11.93
C LYS A 415 -21.94 0.26 12.86
N ARG A 416 -20.63 0.35 12.72
CA ARG A 416 -19.79 1.22 13.54
C ARG A 416 -19.99 2.71 13.18
N PRO A 417 -19.78 3.64 14.13
CA PRO A 417 -19.93 5.08 13.86
C PRO A 417 -18.88 5.64 12.90
N ILE A 418 -17.73 4.98 12.81
CA ILE A 418 -16.63 5.31 11.90
C ILE A 418 -16.11 4.02 11.27
N ASN A 419 -15.60 4.12 10.05
CA ASN A 419 -14.91 3.07 9.36
C ASN A 419 -13.74 3.64 8.55
N ALA A 420 -12.71 2.85 8.32
CA ALA A 420 -11.50 3.31 7.65
C ALA A 420 -10.72 2.15 7.03
N ILE A 421 -9.84 2.51 6.09
CA ILE A 421 -8.78 1.65 5.56
C ILE A 421 -7.50 2.49 5.45
N ALA A 422 -6.34 1.91 5.70
CA ALA A 422 -5.05 2.58 5.59
C ALA A 422 -4.10 1.84 4.64
N GLY A 423 -3.24 2.60 3.97
CA GLY A 423 -2.14 2.09 3.15
C GLY A 423 -0.82 2.77 3.52
N VAL A 424 0.21 1.98 3.84
CA VAL A 424 1.57 2.50 4.00
C VAL A 424 2.13 2.81 2.62
N THR A 425 2.45 4.06 2.37
CA THR A 425 2.73 4.55 1.02
C THR A 425 4.20 4.44 0.64
N ASN A 426 4.45 4.16 -0.65
CA ASN A 426 5.75 4.23 -1.30
C ASN A 426 5.80 5.46 -2.22
N ILE A 427 5.70 6.66 -1.65
CA ILE A 427 5.75 7.91 -2.39
C ILE A 427 6.93 8.74 -1.89
N GLY A 428 7.75 9.22 -2.81
CA GLY A 428 8.90 10.05 -2.52
C GLY A 428 9.24 10.98 -3.69
N ASP A 429 10.41 11.59 -3.65
CA ASP A 429 10.86 12.57 -4.64
C ASP A 429 11.56 11.96 -5.87
N SER A 430 11.44 10.64 -6.09
CA SER A 430 11.87 10.03 -7.34
C SER A 430 11.03 10.52 -8.52
N THR A 431 11.62 10.56 -9.72
CA THR A 431 10.99 11.07 -10.94
C THR A 431 9.62 10.45 -11.21
N ASN A 432 9.49 9.13 -11.00
CA ASN A 432 8.23 8.40 -11.17
C ASN A 432 7.39 8.29 -9.88
N TRP A 433 7.65 9.08 -8.85
CA TRP A 433 6.99 9.15 -7.54
C TRP A 433 7.14 7.90 -6.64
N CYS A 434 7.26 6.72 -7.22
CA CYS A 434 7.20 5.45 -6.49
C CYS A 434 8.46 4.59 -6.63
N GLY A 435 9.52 5.12 -7.24
CA GLY A 435 10.77 4.41 -7.46
C GLY A 435 10.72 3.32 -8.55
N HIS A 436 9.53 2.92 -8.99
CA HIS A 436 9.27 2.03 -10.11
C HIS A 436 7.96 2.44 -10.78
N HIS A 437 7.89 2.51 -12.11
CA HIS A 437 6.67 2.94 -12.81
C HIS A 437 5.45 2.08 -12.45
N PHE A 438 5.60 0.76 -12.39
CA PHE A 438 4.50 -0.12 -11.98
C PHE A 438 4.14 -0.04 -10.49
N ALA A 439 4.99 0.53 -9.63
CA ALA A 439 4.61 0.77 -8.24
C ALA A 439 3.57 1.90 -8.11
N GLN A 440 3.43 2.79 -9.11
CA GLN A 440 2.31 3.72 -9.19
C GLN A 440 0.96 2.99 -9.28
N ALA A 441 0.92 1.83 -9.97
CA ALA A 441 -0.29 0.99 -10.03
C ALA A 441 -0.77 0.56 -8.65
N ASN A 442 0.14 0.36 -7.69
CA ASN A 442 -0.22 0.00 -6.32
C ASN A 442 -0.85 1.18 -5.57
N TRP A 443 -0.35 2.40 -5.74
CA TRP A 443 -1.02 3.59 -5.21
C TRP A 443 -2.40 3.78 -5.83
N TYR A 444 -2.50 3.69 -7.17
CA TYR A 444 -3.76 3.75 -7.89
C TYR A 444 -4.75 2.70 -7.37
N ALA A 445 -4.31 1.45 -7.31
CA ALA A 445 -5.15 0.33 -6.89
C ALA A 445 -5.64 0.46 -5.44
N TYR A 446 -4.78 0.93 -4.54
CA TYR A 446 -5.19 1.19 -3.17
C TYR A 446 -6.34 2.20 -3.09
N GLY A 447 -6.25 3.33 -3.81
CA GLY A 447 -7.31 4.34 -3.80
C GLY A 447 -8.61 3.83 -4.39
N ARG A 448 -8.55 3.11 -5.52
CA ARG A 448 -9.73 2.51 -6.16
C ARG A 448 -10.41 1.47 -5.26
N MET A 449 -9.61 0.58 -4.65
CA MET A 449 -10.10 -0.41 -3.68
C MET A 449 -10.68 0.24 -2.42
N ALA A 450 -10.05 1.28 -1.91
CA ALA A 450 -10.54 2.01 -0.75
C ALA A 450 -11.86 2.74 -1.02
N TRP A 451 -12.08 3.18 -2.25
CA TRP A 451 -13.36 3.73 -2.70
C TRP A 451 -14.41 2.63 -2.89
N ASN A 452 -14.09 1.62 -3.68
CA ASN A 452 -14.98 0.50 -4.01
C ASN A 452 -14.23 -0.84 -3.97
N PRO A 453 -14.28 -1.57 -2.84
CA PRO A 453 -13.59 -2.87 -2.70
C PRO A 453 -14.25 -4.02 -3.50
N ASP A 454 -15.36 -3.78 -4.22
CA ASP A 454 -15.96 -4.76 -5.14
C ASP A 454 -15.23 -4.81 -6.50
N LEU A 455 -14.45 -3.78 -6.83
CA LEU A 455 -13.67 -3.79 -8.06
C LEU A 455 -12.69 -4.97 -8.08
N SER A 456 -12.57 -5.61 -9.24
CA SER A 456 -11.61 -6.67 -9.46
C SER A 456 -10.20 -6.14 -9.70
N SER A 457 -9.21 -6.99 -9.51
CA SER A 457 -7.81 -6.64 -9.80
C SER A 457 -7.60 -6.34 -11.29
N GLU A 458 -8.34 -7.05 -12.16
CA GLU A 458 -8.33 -6.88 -13.61
C GLU A 458 -8.88 -5.52 -14.02
N GLU A 459 -10.02 -5.09 -13.42
CA GLU A 459 -10.65 -3.80 -13.73
C GLU A 459 -9.74 -2.65 -13.35
N ILE A 460 -9.12 -2.70 -12.17
CA ILE A 460 -8.23 -1.64 -11.69
C ILE A 460 -6.93 -1.58 -12.51
N ALA A 461 -6.33 -2.74 -12.83
CA ALA A 461 -5.15 -2.79 -13.69
C ALA A 461 -5.44 -2.24 -15.10
N ASP A 462 -6.58 -2.63 -15.70
CA ASP A 462 -7.03 -2.12 -16.99
C ASP A 462 -7.20 -0.59 -16.99
N GLU A 463 -7.84 -0.04 -15.93
CA GLU A 463 -8.00 1.41 -15.76
C GLU A 463 -6.65 2.13 -15.68
N TRP A 464 -5.73 1.63 -14.86
CA TRP A 464 -4.42 2.26 -14.68
C TRP A 464 -3.56 2.21 -15.95
N ILE A 465 -3.51 1.04 -16.62
CA ILE A 465 -2.72 0.87 -17.85
C ILE A 465 -3.21 1.85 -18.93
N ARG A 466 -4.52 1.93 -19.14
CA ARG A 466 -5.11 2.81 -20.17
C ARG A 466 -4.87 4.28 -19.91
N GLN A 467 -4.90 4.70 -18.65
CA GLN A 467 -4.63 6.10 -18.28
C GLN A 467 -3.14 6.44 -18.31
N THR A 468 -2.26 5.46 -18.05
CA THR A 468 -0.82 5.70 -17.88
C THR A 468 -0.02 5.52 -19.17
N PHE A 469 -0.39 4.54 -20.01
CA PHE A 469 0.35 4.20 -21.22
C PHE A 469 -0.48 4.41 -22.48
N THR A 470 -1.39 3.50 -22.79
CA THR A 470 -2.18 3.51 -24.01
C THR A 470 -3.45 2.65 -23.84
N ASP A 471 -4.46 2.91 -24.69
CA ASP A 471 -5.67 2.08 -24.80
C ASP A 471 -5.55 0.96 -25.85
N ASP A 472 -4.38 0.82 -26.49
CA ASP A 472 -4.14 -0.24 -27.46
C ASP A 472 -4.23 -1.63 -26.83
N ALA A 473 -5.06 -2.49 -27.39
CA ALA A 473 -5.31 -3.83 -26.87
C ALA A 473 -4.05 -4.72 -26.89
N ASP A 474 -3.17 -4.50 -27.86
CA ASP A 474 -1.92 -5.28 -28.03
C ASP A 474 -0.89 -4.93 -26.93
N PHE A 475 -1.04 -3.77 -26.26
CA PHE A 475 -0.30 -3.40 -25.06
C PHE A 475 -1.06 -3.81 -23.79
N VAL A 476 -2.34 -3.44 -23.69
CA VAL A 476 -3.13 -3.59 -22.45
C VAL A 476 -3.23 -5.05 -22.03
N ALA A 477 -3.49 -5.96 -22.95
CA ALA A 477 -3.75 -7.36 -22.61
C ALA A 477 -2.54 -8.08 -22.00
N PRO A 478 -1.34 -8.09 -22.61
CA PRO A 478 -0.17 -8.77 -22.04
C PRO A 478 0.31 -8.09 -20.74
N ILE A 479 0.30 -6.75 -20.67
CA ILE A 479 0.76 -6.05 -19.47
C ILE A 479 -0.20 -6.29 -18.29
N LYS A 480 -1.51 -6.31 -18.53
CA LYS A 480 -2.49 -6.66 -17.51
C LYS A 480 -2.28 -8.10 -17.00
N ALA A 481 -2.06 -9.06 -17.86
CA ALA A 481 -1.78 -10.44 -17.48
C ALA A 481 -0.53 -10.53 -16.60
N LEU A 482 0.57 -9.90 -17.04
CA LEU A 482 1.82 -9.82 -16.28
C LEU A 482 1.61 -9.22 -14.89
N MET A 483 0.88 -8.09 -14.78
CA MET A 483 0.60 -7.46 -13.50
C MET A 483 -0.16 -8.40 -12.56
N LEU A 484 -1.21 -9.05 -13.04
CA LEU A 484 -2.07 -9.92 -12.22
C LEU A 484 -1.33 -11.12 -11.62
N GLU A 485 -0.36 -11.66 -12.33
CA GLU A 485 0.44 -12.81 -11.92
C GLU A 485 1.67 -12.43 -11.09
N SER A 486 2.12 -11.16 -11.17
CA SER A 486 3.41 -10.71 -10.66
C SER A 486 3.60 -10.95 -9.16
N ARG A 487 2.56 -10.77 -8.34
CA ARG A 487 2.63 -11.02 -6.90
C ARG A 487 2.84 -12.51 -6.59
N GLU A 488 2.09 -13.41 -7.21
CA GLU A 488 2.21 -14.84 -6.94
C GLU A 488 3.55 -15.39 -7.44
N ASN A 489 4.00 -14.94 -8.61
CA ASN A 489 5.29 -15.31 -9.15
C ASN A 489 6.46 -14.85 -8.24
N THR A 490 6.32 -13.68 -7.61
CA THR A 490 7.29 -13.20 -6.59
C THR A 490 7.26 -14.08 -5.34
N VAL A 491 6.08 -14.45 -4.88
CA VAL A 491 5.93 -15.40 -3.74
C VAL A 491 6.61 -16.73 -4.06
N HIS A 492 6.53 -17.23 -5.32
CA HIS A 492 7.15 -18.49 -5.72
C HIS A 492 8.67 -18.50 -5.52
N TYR A 493 9.38 -17.39 -5.78
CA TYR A 493 10.83 -17.37 -5.57
C TYR A 493 11.26 -16.79 -4.20
N GLU A 494 10.39 -16.10 -3.48
CA GLU A 494 10.73 -15.52 -2.16
C GLU A 494 10.18 -16.33 -0.98
N MET A 495 8.90 -16.73 -1.04
CA MET A 495 8.19 -17.33 0.09
C MET A 495 7.19 -18.42 -0.35
N PRO A 496 7.64 -19.44 -1.07
CA PRO A 496 6.77 -20.47 -1.63
C PRO A 496 5.97 -21.18 -0.54
N MET A 497 4.72 -21.53 -0.83
CA MET A 497 3.86 -22.37 0.02
C MET A 497 3.64 -21.81 1.44
N GLY A 498 3.79 -20.50 1.64
CA GLY A 498 3.71 -19.89 2.97
C GLY A 498 4.94 -20.12 3.84
N LEU A 499 6.06 -20.51 3.25
CA LEU A 499 7.34 -20.69 3.93
C LEU A 499 7.85 -19.37 4.49
N HIS A 500 7.55 -19.07 5.71
CA HIS A 500 7.95 -17.88 6.42
C HIS A 500 9.25 -18.13 7.16
N HIS A 501 10.21 -17.22 7.12
CA HIS A 501 10.54 -16.30 6.03
C HIS A 501 12.00 -16.55 5.68
N THR A 502 12.43 -16.10 4.51
CA THR A 502 13.76 -16.42 3.97
C THR A 502 14.59 -15.18 3.70
N PHE A 503 14.13 -14.02 4.10
CA PHE A 503 14.74 -12.71 3.87
C PHE A 503 16.00 -12.48 4.70
N ALA A 504 16.99 -11.78 4.14
CA ALA A 504 18.09 -11.24 4.89
C ALA A 504 17.61 -10.20 5.92
N GLY A 505 18.24 -10.15 7.06
CA GLY A 505 17.91 -9.21 8.13
C GLY A 505 18.09 -7.75 7.72
N ALA A 506 17.68 -6.84 8.57
CA ALA A 506 17.79 -5.38 8.45
C ALA A 506 17.10 -4.75 7.25
N GLY A 507 17.57 -4.96 6.03
CA GLY A 507 17.03 -4.33 4.82
C GLY A 507 15.84 -5.04 4.20
N HIS A 508 15.60 -6.32 4.51
CA HIS A 508 14.56 -7.18 3.91
C HIS A 508 14.67 -7.34 2.39
N TYR A 509 15.88 -7.20 1.84
CA TYR A 509 16.19 -7.43 0.44
C TYR A 509 17.17 -8.58 0.28
N GLY A 510 16.87 -9.49 -0.61
CA GLY A 510 17.70 -10.69 -0.85
C GLY A 510 17.50 -11.80 0.18
N PRO A 511 17.99 -13.02 -0.13
CA PRO A 511 17.85 -14.18 0.73
C PRO A 511 18.83 -14.19 1.89
N GLY A 512 18.39 -14.65 3.04
CA GLY A 512 19.21 -14.85 4.24
C GLY A 512 18.65 -15.94 5.17
N PRO A 513 18.16 -17.09 4.65
CA PRO A 513 17.47 -18.08 5.47
C PRO A 513 18.32 -18.64 6.62
N TRP A 514 19.65 -18.50 6.54
CA TRP A 514 20.60 -18.93 7.57
C TRP A 514 20.85 -17.90 8.69
N GLU A 515 20.23 -16.72 8.63
CA GLU A 515 20.49 -15.67 9.62
C GLU A 515 19.82 -15.96 10.96
N GLY A 516 20.66 -16.26 11.97
CA GLY A 516 20.21 -16.61 13.32
C GLY A 516 20.85 -15.78 14.44
N SER A 517 21.74 -14.83 14.09
CA SER A 517 22.48 -14.00 15.07
C SER A 517 21.78 -12.65 15.35
N ILE A 518 20.55 -12.48 14.94
CA ILE A 518 19.71 -11.32 15.23
C ILE A 518 18.69 -11.67 16.32
N ARG A 519 17.87 -10.72 16.73
CA ARG A 519 16.78 -10.94 17.69
C ARG A 519 15.95 -12.16 17.26
N PRO A 520 15.63 -13.12 18.16
CA PRO A 520 15.01 -14.39 17.79
C PRO A 520 13.76 -14.26 16.93
N ASP A 521 12.84 -13.37 17.30
CA ASP A 521 11.57 -13.12 16.59
C ASP A 521 11.72 -12.28 15.30
N TRP A 522 12.95 -11.92 14.92
CA TRP A 522 13.30 -11.33 13.61
C TRP A 522 14.10 -12.33 12.74
N SER A 523 14.55 -13.44 13.33
CA SER A 523 15.39 -14.40 12.64
C SER A 523 14.60 -15.27 11.66
N PRO A 524 15.01 -15.41 10.39
CA PRO A 524 14.44 -16.38 9.47
C PRO A 524 14.37 -17.80 10.05
N MET A 525 15.41 -18.23 10.73
CA MET A 525 15.46 -19.57 11.35
C MET A 525 14.37 -19.80 12.41
N TYR A 526 13.93 -18.74 13.09
CA TYR A 526 12.81 -18.83 14.02
C TYR A 526 11.50 -19.17 13.30
N TYR A 527 11.32 -18.66 12.10
CA TYR A 527 10.08 -18.78 11.35
C TYR A 527 10.02 -20.07 10.51
N HIS A 528 11.02 -20.33 9.67
CA HIS A 528 10.96 -21.50 8.79
C HIS A 528 11.24 -22.83 9.51
N LYS A 529 11.86 -22.83 10.70
CA LYS A 529 12.14 -24.02 11.52
C LYS A 529 12.80 -25.19 10.76
N ALA A 530 13.54 -24.92 9.69
CA ALA A 530 14.15 -25.98 8.90
C ALA A 530 15.14 -26.81 9.73
N GLY A 531 15.04 -28.12 9.59
CA GLY A 531 15.90 -29.12 10.22
C GLY A 531 15.90 -30.43 9.42
N PRO A 532 16.65 -31.44 9.88
CA PRO A 532 16.65 -32.76 9.22
C PRO A 532 15.26 -33.44 9.21
N ASP A 533 14.38 -33.06 10.12
CA ASP A 533 13.01 -33.58 10.29
C ASP A 533 11.98 -32.87 9.42
N GLY A 534 12.34 -31.74 8.79
CA GLY A 534 11.40 -31.02 7.93
C GLY A 534 11.56 -29.50 7.95
N VAL A 535 10.52 -28.81 7.48
CA VAL A 535 10.45 -27.35 7.36
C VAL A 535 9.03 -26.85 7.60
N GLY A 536 8.90 -25.54 7.93
CA GLY A 536 7.64 -24.90 8.26
C GLY A 536 7.39 -24.78 9.76
N PHE A 537 6.45 -23.95 10.14
CA PHE A 537 6.12 -23.70 11.56
C PHE A 537 4.86 -24.49 11.96
N ASP A 538 4.98 -25.37 12.97
CA ASP A 538 3.78 -26.04 13.53
C ASP A 538 2.94 -25.04 14.33
N ARG A 539 1.93 -24.48 13.69
CA ARG A 539 0.92 -23.59 14.27
C ARG A 539 -0.41 -24.27 14.57
N THR A 540 -0.45 -25.61 14.43
CA THR A 540 -1.62 -26.42 14.83
C THR A 540 -1.81 -26.40 16.35
N MET A 541 -2.91 -27.00 16.82
CA MET A 541 -3.18 -27.14 18.26
C MET A 541 -2.13 -28.00 18.98
N LYS A 542 -1.30 -28.76 18.27
CA LYS A 542 -0.18 -29.54 18.84
C LYS A 542 1.12 -28.71 18.93
N GLY A 543 1.24 -27.70 18.09
CA GLY A 543 2.36 -26.75 18.07
C GLY A 543 2.05 -25.51 18.89
N SER A 544 2.14 -24.30 18.25
CA SER A 544 1.87 -23.05 18.97
C SER A 544 0.40 -22.80 19.31
N GLY A 545 -0.52 -23.44 18.61
CA GLY A 545 -1.96 -23.25 18.81
C GLY A 545 -2.54 -22.04 18.08
N ASN A 546 -1.78 -21.39 17.19
CA ASN A 546 -2.26 -20.20 16.47
C ASN A 546 -3.55 -20.43 15.68
N VAL A 547 -3.75 -21.64 15.11
CA VAL A 547 -5.01 -21.98 14.41
C VAL A 547 -6.25 -21.80 15.29
N GLY A 548 -6.11 -21.91 16.62
CA GLY A 548 -7.20 -21.68 17.57
C GLY A 548 -7.62 -20.21 17.70
N GLN A 549 -6.92 -19.29 17.07
CA GLN A 549 -7.31 -17.87 16.98
C GLN A 549 -8.29 -17.60 15.84
N TYR A 550 -8.50 -18.55 14.94
CA TYR A 550 -9.49 -18.47 13.86
C TYR A 550 -10.81 -19.13 14.28
N HIS A 551 -11.94 -18.62 13.78
CA HIS A 551 -13.23 -19.28 13.96
C HIS A 551 -13.35 -20.53 13.10
N GLU A 552 -14.22 -21.47 13.52
CA GLU A 552 -14.58 -22.59 12.67
C GLU A 552 -15.38 -22.09 11.44
N PRO A 553 -15.19 -22.69 10.26
CA PRO A 553 -14.42 -23.90 9.96
C PRO A 553 -12.93 -23.68 9.69
N LEU A 554 -12.42 -22.45 9.75
CA LEU A 554 -11.04 -22.13 9.41
C LEU A 554 -10.02 -22.79 10.34
N ALA A 555 -10.30 -22.80 11.65
CA ALA A 555 -9.41 -23.46 12.62
C ALA A 555 -9.17 -24.92 12.27
N SER A 556 -10.23 -25.65 11.91
CA SER A 556 -10.14 -27.04 11.49
C SER A 556 -9.46 -27.19 10.13
N MET A 557 -9.75 -26.29 9.17
CA MET A 557 -9.19 -26.32 7.84
C MET A 557 -7.66 -26.07 7.88
N TYR A 558 -7.22 -25.04 8.57
CA TYR A 558 -5.80 -24.72 8.71
C TYR A 558 -5.04 -25.71 9.60
N GLY A 559 -5.73 -26.32 10.58
CA GLY A 559 -5.14 -27.27 11.52
C GLY A 559 -4.87 -28.66 10.95
N ASN A 560 -5.32 -28.98 9.75
CA ASN A 560 -5.13 -30.27 9.10
C ASN A 560 -4.42 -30.10 7.76
N PRO A 561 -3.25 -30.71 7.53
CA PRO A 561 -2.48 -30.53 6.29
C PRO A 561 -3.23 -31.00 5.03
N GLU A 562 -4.18 -31.94 5.15
CA GLU A 562 -4.99 -32.42 4.03
C GLU A 562 -6.02 -31.38 3.54
N THR A 563 -6.47 -30.47 4.41
CA THR A 563 -7.45 -29.43 4.09
C THR A 563 -6.86 -28.04 4.01
N CYS A 564 -5.67 -27.83 4.57
CA CYS A 564 -4.95 -26.56 4.49
C CYS A 564 -4.69 -26.19 3.02
N PRO A 565 -4.90 -24.92 2.62
CA PRO A 565 -4.48 -24.44 1.32
C PRO A 565 -2.97 -24.67 1.10
N GLU A 566 -2.58 -25.21 -0.05
CA GLU A 566 -1.17 -25.54 -0.31
C GLU A 566 -0.26 -24.31 -0.24
N ASN A 567 -0.76 -23.13 -0.66
CA ASN A 567 -0.03 -21.87 -0.58
C ASN A 567 0.17 -21.33 0.86
N LEU A 568 -0.42 -21.98 1.88
CA LEU A 568 -0.25 -21.66 3.30
C LEU A 568 0.24 -22.87 4.12
N ILE A 569 0.55 -23.98 3.48
CA ILE A 569 0.80 -25.23 4.20
C ILE A 569 2.03 -25.12 5.12
N LEU A 570 3.09 -24.47 4.70
CA LEU A 570 4.30 -24.27 5.52
C LEU A 570 4.18 -23.12 6.51
N TRP A 571 3.15 -22.28 6.36
CA TRP A 571 2.79 -21.32 7.40
C TRP A 571 2.22 -22.01 8.64
N PHE A 572 1.36 -23.00 8.44
CA PHE A 572 0.63 -23.66 9.55
C PHE A 572 1.24 -24.97 9.99
N HIS A 573 2.04 -25.65 9.16
CA HIS A 573 2.55 -26.99 9.43
C HIS A 573 4.06 -27.08 9.29
N HIS A 574 4.67 -27.86 10.21
CA HIS A 574 6.03 -28.37 10.04
C HIS A 574 5.95 -29.76 9.41
N LEU A 575 6.48 -29.91 8.20
CA LEU A 575 6.32 -31.13 7.41
C LEU A 575 7.67 -31.76 7.06
N PRO A 576 7.79 -33.11 7.09
CA PRO A 576 8.98 -33.80 6.61
C PRO A 576 9.28 -33.49 5.12
N TRP A 577 10.54 -33.50 4.74
CA TRP A 577 10.94 -33.22 3.37
C TRP A 577 10.37 -34.18 2.32
N ASP A 578 10.07 -35.43 2.70
CA ASP A 578 9.48 -36.47 1.86
C ASP A 578 7.93 -36.53 1.99
N TYR A 579 7.32 -35.59 2.71
CA TYR A 579 5.86 -35.50 2.81
C TYR A 579 5.24 -35.45 1.41
N LYS A 580 4.18 -36.27 1.21
CA LYS A 580 3.50 -36.36 -0.09
C LYS A 580 2.43 -35.28 -0.21
N MET A 581 2.70 -34.32 -1.12
CA MET A 581 1.77 -33.28 -1.50
C MET A 581 0.59 -33.86 -2.31
N LYS A 582 -0.48 -33.10 -2.49
CA LYS A 582 -1.67 -33.51 -3.28
C LYS A 582 -1.32 -33.89 -4.72
N SER A 583 -0.27 -33.29 -5.27
CA SER A 583 0.29 -33.65 -6.59
C SER A 583 0.92 -35.06 -6.66
N GLY A 584 1.18 -35.69 -5.50
CA GLY A 584 1.95 -36.93 -5.37
C GLY A 584 3.47 -36.74 -5.33
N LYS A 585 3.98 -35.53 -5.59
CA LYS A 585 5.40 -35.18 -5.42
C LYS A 585 5.74 -35.08 -3.92
N THR A 586 7.04 -35.13 -3.60
CA THR A 586 7.50 -34.81 -2.25
C THR A 586 7.39 -33.31 -1.98
N LEU A 587 7.38 -32.92 -0.72
CA LEU A 587 7.48 -31.51 -0.33
C LEU A 587 8.71 -30.85 -0.93
N TRP A 588 9.86 -31.55 -0.87
CA TRP A 588 11.12 -31.08 -1.46
C TRP A 588 11.01 -30.83 -2.97
N ASP A 589 10.50 -31.81 -3.72
CA ASP A 589 10.32 -31.64 -5.17
C ASP A 589 9.36 -30.49 -5.48
N THR A 590 8.27 -30.39 -4.71
CA THR A 590 7.28 -29.30 -4.88
C THR A 590 7.91 -27.94 -4.63
N LEU A 591 8.72 -27.79 -3.59
CA LEU A 591 9.47 -26.54 -3.36
C LEU A 591 10.42 -26.20 -4.51
N CYS A 592 11.19 -27.19 -5.01
CA CYS A 592 12.09 -26.96 -6.14
C CYS A 592 11.34 -26.49 -7.38
N TYR A 593 10.21 -27.13 -7.71
CA TYR A 593 9.39 -26.73 -8.87
C TYR A 593 8.74 -25.36 -8.68
N THR A 594 8.25 -25.04 -7.48
CA THR A 594 7.67 -23.72 -7.22
C THR A 594 8.72 -22.60 -7.37
N PHE A 595 9.93 -22.83 -6.89
CA PHE A 595 11.04 -21.90 -7.13
C PHE A 595 11.34 -21.75 -8.63
N GLN A 596 11.34 -22.89 -9.39
CA GLN A 596 11.61 -22.86 -10.84
C GLN A 596 10.52 -22.05 -11.58
N GLU A 597 9.25 -22.29 -11.27
CA GLU A 597 8.12 -21.51 -11.83
C GLU A 597 8.28 -20.00 -11.58
N GLY A 598 8.71 -19.61 -10.39
CA GLY A 598 8.95 -18.21 -10.05
C GLY A 598 10.06 -17.55 -10.87
N ILE A 599 11.19 -18.23 -11.05
CA ILE A 599 12.30 -17.69 -11.85
C ILE A 599 11.99 -17.66 -13.34
N ASP A 600 11.28 -18.66 -13.87
CA ASP A 600 10.86 -18.73 -15.28
C ASP A 600 9.90 -17.58 -15.58
N ALA A 601 8.96 -17.29 -14.67
CA ALA A 601 8.03 -16.19 -14.80
C ALA A 601 8.75 -14.83 -14.78
N ALA A 602 9.68 -14.61 -13.84
CA ALA A 602 10.45 -13.37 -13.75
C ALA A 602 11.31 -13.12 -15.01
N ALA A 603 11.87 -14.16 -15.59
CA ALA A 603 12.59 -14.08 -16.87
C ALA A 603 11.65 -13.74 -18.03
N GLY A 604 10.46 -14.36 -18.08
CA GLY A 604 9.44 -14.13 -19.11
C GLY A 604 8.90 -12.70 -19.14
N TYR A 605 9.00 -11.94 -18.03
CA TYR A 605 8.59 -10.51 -18.03
C TYR A 605 9.43 -9.67 -19.00
N ILE A 606 10.71 -10.00 -19.17
CA ILE A 606 11.61 -9.30 -20.09
C ILE A 606 11.10 -9.44 -21.53
N ASP A 607 10.71 -10.66 -21.92
CA ASP A 607 10.20 -10.93 -23.27
C ASP A 607 8.86 -10.22 -23.49
N THR A 608 7.93 -10.32 -22.53
CA THR A 608 6.64 -9.62 -22.59
C THR A 608 6.83 -8.11 -22.73
N TRP A 609 7.78 -7.50 -21.99
CA TRP A 609 8.05 -6.07 -22.07
C TRP A 609 8.71 -5.68 -23.41
N ALA A 610 9.56 -6.56 -23.97
CA ALA A 610 10.18 -6.36 -25.28
C ALA A 610 9.15 -6.35 -26.41
N GLU A 611 8.11 -7.22 -26.34
CA GLU A 611 7.04 -7.28 -27.34
C GLU A 611 6.22 -5.99 -27.44
N VAL A 612 6.09 -5.24 -26.36
CA VAL A 612 5.30 -4.00 -26.31
C VAL A 612 6.14 -2.73 -26.48
N ARG A 613 7.39 -2.85 -26.91
CA ARG A 613 8.36 -1.73 -27.01
C ARG A 613 7.82 -0.51 -27.77
N ASP A 614 7.10 -0.72 -28.84
CA ASP A 614 6.63 0.35 -29.73
C ASP A 614 5.48 1.19 -29.15
N HIS A 615 4.92 0.77 -28.01
CA HIS A 615 3.81 1.45 -27.34
C HIS A 615 4.26 2.33 -26.15
N VAL A 616 5.56 2.35 -25.83
CA VAL A 616 6.10 3.06 -24.66
C VAL A 616 7.24 3.99 -25.11
N ASP A 617 7.33 5.18 -24.53
CA ASP A 617 8.45 6.07 -24.74
C ASP A 617 9.78 5.42 -24.29
N GLU A 618 10.89 5.91 -24.86
CA GLU A 618 12.20 5.30 -24.67
C GLU A 618 12.67 5.36 -23.20
N GLU A 619 12.35 6.41 -22.47
CA GLU A 619 12.78 6.61 -21.09
C GLU A 619 12.12 5.59 -20.17
N ARG A 620 10.79 5.52 -20.16
CA ARG A 620 10.04 4.54 -19.33
C ARG A 620 10.33 3.11 -19.75
N TRP A 621 10.46 2.86 -21.04
CA TRP A 621 10.78 1.51 -21.52
C TRP A 621 12.13 1.03 -20.99
N ASN A 622 13.19 1.86 -21.09
CA ASN A 622 14.53 1.53 -20.62
C ASN A 622 14.57 1.32 -19.11
N GLU A 623 13.95 2.23 -18.34
CA GLU A 623 13.93 2.13 -16.88
C GLU A 623 13.25 0.85 -16.40
N VAL A 624 12.07 0.52 -16.94
CA VAL A 624 11.36 -0.72 -16.60
C VAL A 624 12.16 -1.94 -17.04
N ASN A 625 12.71 -1.95 -18.25
CA ASN A 625 13.52 -3.07 -18.76
C ASN A 625 14.71 -3.39 -17.84
N LEU A 626 15.44 -2.36 -17.39
CA LEU A 626 16.57 -2.56 -16.46
C LEU A 626 16.13 -3.21 -15.15
N LYS A 627 14.96 -2.82 -14.64
CA LYS A 627 14.39 -3.38 -13.42
C LYS A 627 13.88 -4.80 -13.59
N LEU A 628 13.26 -5.13 -14.72
CA LEU A 628 12.85 -6.51 -15.02
C LEU A 628 14.05 -7.45 -15.16
N VAL A 629 15.13 -6.99 -15.82
CA VAL A 629 16.39 -7.74 -15.87
C VAL A 629 16.96 -7.95 -14.46
N ARG A 630 16.89 -6.94 -13.58
CA ARG A 630 17.32 -7.07 -12.19
C ARG A 630 16.44 -8.06 -11.43
N GLN A 631 15.13 -7.97 -11.55
CA GLN A 631 14.18 -8.89 -10.92
C GLN A 631 14.43 -10.35 -11.31
N ALA A 632 14.68 -10.62 -12.59
CA ALA A 632 15.01 -11.98 -13.06
C ALA A 632 16.32 -12.51 -12.43
N LYS A 633 17.36 -11.66 -12.32
CA LYS A 633 18.60 -12.02 -11.63
C LYS A 633 18.40 -12.23 -10.13
N ASP A 634 17.58 -11.42 -9.49
CA ASP A 634 17.25 -11.55 -8.06
C ASP A 634 16.44 -12.82 -7.79
N ALA A 635 15.50 -13.17 -8.66
CA ALA A 635 14.75 -14.42 -8.56
C ALA A 635 15.66 -15.64 -8.56
N LEU A 636 16.67 -15.67 -9.45
CA LEU A 636 17.71 -16.71 -9.47
C LEU A 636 18.51 -16.72 -8.17
N TRP A 637 18.93 -15.57 -7.68
CA TRP A 637 19.65 -15.44 -6.39
C TRP A 637 18.83 -15.99 -5.22
N TRP A 638 17.54 -15.61 -5.14
CA TRP A 638 16.63 -16.10 -4.12
C TRP A 638 16.49 -17.62 -4.14
N ARG A 639 16.20 -18.19 -5.35
CA ARG A 639 16.08 -19.61 -5.54
C ARG A 639 17.35 -20.34 -5.15
N ASP A 640 18.50 -19.96 -5.70
CA ASP A 640 19.77 -20.65 -5.48
C ASP A 640 20.15 -20.66 -4.01
N ALA A 641 20.12 -19.51 -3.36
CA ALA A 641 20.52 -19.38 -1.97
C ALA A 641 19.59 -20.16 -1.02
N THR A 642 18.28 -20.05 -1.23
CA THR A 642 17.30 -20.67 -0.34
C THR A 642 17.21 -22.18 -0.55
N MET A 643 17.17 -22.63 -1.80
CA MET A 643 17.13 -24.06 -2.15
C MET A 643 18.37 -24.79 -1.65
N MET A 644 19.59 -24.27 -1.91
CA MET A 644 20.83 -24.91 -1.45
C MET A 644 20.93 -24.92 0.07
N TYR A 645 20.43 -23.88 0.78
CA TYR A 645 20.38 -23.89 2.24
C TYR A 645 19.48 -25.02 2.74
N PHE A 646 18.28 -25.16 2.21
CA PHE A 646 17.35 -26.22 2.64
C PHE A 646 17.83 -27.61 2.22
N GLN A 647 18.55 -27.72 1.10
CA GLN A 647 19.18 -28.99 0.70
C GLN A 647 20.18 -29.53 1.73
N THR A 648 20.83 -28.64 2.52
CA THR A 648 21.72 -29.10 3.61
C THR A 648 20.97 -29.88 4.70
N PHE A 649 19.66 -29.76 4.80
CA PHE A 649 18.81 -30.49 5.73
C PHE A 649 18.09 -31.67 5.07
N SER A 650 17.49 -31.44 3.89
CA SER A 650 16.73 -32.47 3.18
C SER A 650 17.63 -33.62 2.69
N ASN A 651 18.88 -33.32 2.29
CA ASN A 651 19.80 -34.23 1.65
C ASN A 651 19.17 -34.94 0.40
N MET A 652 18.15 -34.33 -0.20
CA MET A 652 17.50 -34.84 -1.40
C MET A 652 18.08 -34.15 -2.66
N PRO A 653 18.17 -34.86 -3.82
CA PRO A 653 18.61 -34.23 -5.04
C PRO A 653 17.59 -33.20 -5.52
N VAL A 654 18.06 -32.17 -6.20
CA VAL A 654 17.19 -31.27 -6.99
C VAL A 654 16.68 -32.04 -8.21
N PRO A 655 15.41 -31.91 -8.61
CA PRO A 655 14.91 -32.53 -9.84
C PRO A 655 15.73 -32.15 -11.06
N GLU A 656 15.98 -33.12 -11.97
CA GLU A 656 16.88 -32.97 -13.14
C GLU A 656 16.39 -31.90 -14.15
N ASP A 657 15.09 -31.61 -14.14
CA ASP A 657 14.45 -30.61 -15.01
C ASP A 657 14.41 -29.19 -14.41
N CYS A 658 14.92 -29.00 -13.19
CA CYS A 658 15.19 -27.67 -12.65
C CYS A 658 16.56 -27.17 -13.09
N SER A 659 16.69 -25.87 -13.36
CA SER A 659 17.96 -25.27 -13.75
C SER A 659 19.02 -25.34 -12.62
N GLU A 660 20.28 -25.57 -13.02
CA GLU A 660 21.38 -25.68 -12.07
C GLU A 660 21.74 -24.33 -11.43
N PRO A 661 22.07 -24.28 -10.11
CA PRO A 661 22.58 -23.08 -9.47
C PRO A 661 23.85 -22.54 -10.15
N GLN A 662 23.97 -21.22 -10.23
CA GLN A 662 25.13 -20.57 -10.86
C GLN A 662 26.28 -20.28 -9.89
N TYR A 663 25.99 -20.25 -8.59
CA TYR A 663 26.96 -20.04 -7.51
C TYR A 663 26.96 -21.23 -6.56
N THR A 664 28.01 -21.37 -5.80
CA THR A 664 28.05 -22.30 -4.66
C THR A 664 27.31 -21.73 -3.47
N PHE A 665 26.81 -22.59 -2.59
CA PHE A 665 26.17 -22.15 -1.34
C PHE A 665 27.10 -21.31 -0.47
N GLU A 666 28.41 -21.63 -0.44
CA GLU A 666 29.40 -20.87 0.34
C GLU A 666 29.55 -19.43 -0.18
N GLU A 667 29.60 -19.24 -1.50
CA GLU A 667 29.64 -17.90 -2.11
C GLU A 667 28.42 -17.08 -1.72
N LEU A 668 27.20 -17.62 -1.89
CA LEU A 668 25.96 -16.92 -1.58
C LEU A 668 25.79 -16.66 -0.07
N ARG A 669 26.15 -17.64 0.77
CA ARG A 669 26.10 -17.48 2.21
C ARG A 669 27.07 -16.41 2.74
N ASN A 670 28.20 -16.21 2.09
CA ASN A 670 29.21 -15.23 2.44
C ASN A 670 28.97 -13.86 1.83
N TYR A 671 28.08 -13.77 0.85
CA TYR A 671 27.66 -12.50 0.29
C TYR A 671 26.99 -11.63 1.36
N ARG A 672 27.34 -10.35 1.41
CA ARG A 672 26.83 -9.42 2.42
C ARG A 672 26.34 -8.14 1.76
N LEU A 673 25.06 -8.06 1.58
CA LEU A 673 24.39 -6.82 1.21
C LEU A 673 24.30 -5.93 2.46
N ARG A 674 24.81 -4.70 2.36
CA ARG A 674 24.73 -3.71 3.44
C ARG A 674 23.80 -2.60 2.99
N ILE A 675 22.56 -2.70 3.38
CA ILE A 675 21.55 -1.68 3.17
C ILE A 675 20.84 -1.35 4.48
N THR A 676 20.22 -0.19 4.53
CA THR A 676 19.34 0.24 5.62
C THR A 676 17.88 0.02 5.23
N ASN A 677 16.97 0.24 6.19
CA ASN A 677 15.53 0.24 5.92
C ASN A 677 15.02 1.50 5.19
N PHE A 678 15.92 2.37 4.73
CA PHE A 678 15.61 3.59 3.97
C PHE A 678 16.04 3.50 2.50
N GLU A 679 16.63 2.38 2.07
CA GLU A 679 17.30 2.28 0.78
C GLU A 679 16.85 1.04 0.00
N THR A 680 16.72 1.19 -1.33
CA THR A 680 16.80 0.07 -2.27
C THR A 680 18.27 -0.14 -2.61
N PRO A 681 18.75 -1.38 -2.68
CA PRO A 681 20.14 -1.61 -3.08
C PRO A 681 20.38 -1.19 -4.51
N ASP A 682 21.55 -0.61 -4.76
CA ASP A 682 22.01 -0.33 -6.11
C ASP A 682 22.17 -1.67 -6.87
N PRO A 683 21.59 -1.82 -8.06
CA PRO A 683 21.75 -3.03 -8.87
C PRO A 683 23.18 -3.46 -9.12
N GLU A 684 24.14 -2.53 -9.16
CA GLU A 684 25.56 -2.83 -9.40
C GLU A 684 26.26 -3.58 -8.24
N VAL A 685 25.70 -3.51 -7.03
CA VAL A 685 26.25 -4.24 -5.87
C VAL A 685 25.58 -5.58 -5.64
N LEU A 686 24.61 -5.96 -6.44
CA LEU A 686 23.87 -7.21 -6.32
C LEU A 686 24.56 -8.34 -7.11
N PRO A 687 24.35 -9.61 -6.75
CA PRO A 687 24.94 -10.72 -7.49
C PRO A 687 24.55 -10.72 -8.98
N GLU A 688 25.54 -10.94 -9.84
CA GLU A 688 25.32 -11.03 -11.28
C GLU A 688 25.02 -12.46 -11.69
N TYR A 689 23.92 -12.63 -12.39
CA TYR A 689 23.46 -13.91 -12.95
C TYR A 689 23.40 -13.87 -14.47
N ASP A 690 23.79 -14.95 -15.09
CA ASP A 690 23.68 -15.16 -16.53
C ASP A 690 22.28 -15.71 -16.85
N LEU A 691 21.40 -14.87 -17.35
CA LEU A 691 20.02 -15.23 -17.66
C LEU A 691 19.91 -16.26 -18.82
N SER A 692 20.96 -16.45 -19.63
CA SER A 692 20.96 -17.46 -20.67
C SER A 692 21.17 -18.91 -20.16
N ARG A 693 21.44 -19.06 -18.87
CA ARG A 693 21.74 -20.35 -18.22
C ARG A 693 20.62 -20.86 -17.33
N HIS A 694 19.48 -20.17 -17.29
CA HIS A 694 18.35 -20.61 -16.45
C HIS A 694 17.43 -21.60 -17.18
#